data_3a026ecc8e26404a896a0ecca9dec673
#
_entry.id   3a026ecc8e26404a896a0ecca9dec673
#
_cell.length_a   1.000
_cell.length_b   1.000
_cell.length_c   1.000
_cell.angle_alpha   90.00
_cell.angle_beta   90.00
_cell.angle_gamma   90.00
#
_symmetry.space_group_name_H-M   'P 1'
#
loop_
_entity.id
_entity.type
_entity.pdbx_description
1 polymer ?
#
loop_
_entity_poly.entity_id
_entity_poly.type
_entity_poly.pdbx_seq_one_letter_code
_entity_poly.pdbx_strand_id
1 'polypeptide(L)'
;MRLTTKFSAFVTLLTGLTIFVTLLGCSLSFYNAIQNKFSHRVQAVATAIDTHLVSNDFSTLRPQITELMMSADIVRVDLLHGDKQVYTLARNGSYRPVGSSDLFRELSVPLIKHPGMSLRLVYQDPMGNYFHSLMTTAPLTGAIGFIIVMLFLAVRWLQRQLAGQELLETRATRILNGERGSNVLGTIYEWPPRTSSALDTLLREIQNAREQHSRLDTLIRSYAAQDVKTGLNNRLFFDNQLATLLEDQEKVGTHGIVMMIRLPDFNMLSDTWGHSQVEEQFFTLTNLLSTFMMRYPGALLARYHRSDFAALLPHRTLKEAESIAGQLIKAVDTLPNNKMLDRDDMIHIGICAWRSGQDTEQVMEHAESATRNAGLQGGNSWAIYDDSLPEKGRGNVRWRTLIEQMLSRGGPRLYQKPAVTREGQVHHRELMCRIFDGNEEVSSAEYMPMVLQFGLSEEYDRLQISRLIPLLRYWPEENLAIQVTVESLIRPRFQRWLRDTLMQCEKSQRKRIIIELAEADVGQHISRLQPVIRLVNALGVRVAVNQAGLTLVSTSWIKELNVELLKLHPGLVRNIEKRTENQLLVQSLVEACSGTSTQVYATGVRSRSEWQTLIQRGVTGGQGDFFASSQPLDTNVKKYSQRYSV
;
A
#
# COMPACT_ATOMS: atom_id res chain seq x y z
N MET A 1 -0.94 20.48 -19.78
CA MET A 1 -1.50 21.66 -19.13
C MET A 1 -2.69 21.22 -18.29
N ARG A 2 -2.67 21.43 -16.98
CA ARG A 2 -3.70 20.96 -16.04
C ARG A 2 -5.02 21.70 -16.29
N LEU A 3 -6.15 21.03 -16.03
CA LEU A 3 -7.50 21.58 -16.26
C LEU A 3 -7.72 22.91 -15.53
N THR A 4 -7.20 22.99 -14.32
CA THR A 4 -7.21 24.21 -13.47
C THR A 4 -6.52 25.40 -14.11
N THR A 5 -5.37 25.19 -14.75
CA THR A 5 -4.62 26.25 -15.46
C THR A 5 -5.37 26.74 -16.70
N LYS A 6 -6.01 25.79 -17.44
CA LYS A 6 -6.85 26.14 -18.61
C LYS A 6 -8.09 26.92 -18.19
N PHE A 7 -8.75 26.50 -17.10
CA PHE A 7 -9.93 27.16 -16.58
C PHE A 7 -9.62 28.57 -16.04
N SER A 8 -8.54 28.74 -15.27
CA SER A 8 -8.07 30.03 -14.79
C SER A 8 -7.73 30.95 -15.96
N ALA A 9 -7.02 30.46 -16.98
CA ALA A 9 -6.70 31.24 -18.18
C ALA A 9 -7.97 31.65 -18.95
N PHE A 10 -8.94 30.73 -19.09
CA PHE A 10 -10.20 31.02 -19.76
C PHE A 10 -11.03 32.09 -19.01
N VAL A 11 -11.16 31.99 -17.69
CA VAL A 11 -11.86 32.99 -16.87
C VAL A 11 -11.18 34.34 -16.96
N THR A 12 -9.85 34.41 -16.91
CA THR A 12 -9.08 35.65 -17.02
C THR A 12 -9.28 36.28 -18.40
N LEU A 13 -9.26 35.48 -19.45
CA LEU A 13 -9.48 35.96 -20.83
C LEU A 13 -10.91 36.44 -21.02
N LEU A 14 -11.91 35.69 -20.52
CA LEU A 14 -13.32 36.08 -20.64
C LEU A 14 -13.62 37.38 -19.88
N THR A 15 -13.09 37.52 -18.66
CA THR A 15 -13.26 38.75 -17.88
C THR A 15 -12.53 39.94 -18.51
N GLY A 16 -11.33 39.76 -19.05
CA GLY A 16 -10.61 40.75 -19.81
C GLY A 16 -11.39 41.20 -21.05
N LEU A 17 -11.97 40.24 -21.78
CA LEU A 17 -12.80 40.52 -22.97
C LEU A 17 -14.08 41.29 -22.61
N THR A 18 -14.78 40.89 -21.55
CA THR A 18 -16.01 41.58 -21.10
C THR A 18 -15.74 43.03 -20.70
N ILE A 19 -14.63 43.28 -20.00
CA ILE A 19 -14.22 44.64 -19.64
C ILE A 19 -13.87 45.44 -20.88
N PHE A 20 -13.12 44.87 -21.81
CA PHE A 20 -12.77 45.56 -23.06
C PHE A 20 -14.02 45.93 -23.85
N VAL A 21 -14.97 45.00 -24.00
CA VAL A 21 -16.24 45.23 -24.70
C VAL A 21 -17.09 46.31 -24.02
N THR A 22 -17.19 46.29 -22.67
CA THR A 22 -17.93 47.32 -21.92
C THR A 22 -17.28 48.70 -22.01
N LEU A 23 -15.95 48.80 -21.91
CA LEU A 23 -15.23 50.04 -22.06
C LEU A 23 -15.36 50.58 -23.48
N LEU A 24 -15.28 49.75 -24.50
CA LEU A 24 -15.49 50.12 -25.88
C LEU A 24 -16.92 50.62 -26.11
N GLY A 25 -17.93 49.88 -25.58
CA GLY A 25 -19.34 50.29 -25.67
C GLY A 25 -19.62 51.59 -24.95
N CYS A 26 -19.09 51.80 -23.75
CA CYS A 26 -19.20 53.06 -23.02
C CYS A 26 -18.52 54.21 -23.77
N SER A 27 -17.33 54.00 -24.32
CA SER A 27 -16.59 54.99 -25.10
C SER A 27 -17.36 55.40 -26.36
N LEU A 28 -17.89 54.45 -27.12
CA LEU A 28 -18.72 54.66 -28.30
C LEU A 28 -20.02 55.41 -27.95
N SER A 29 -20.69 54.99 -26.88
CA SER A 29 -21.92 55.62 -26.40
C SER A 29 -21.67 57.10 -25.99
N PHE A 30 -20.60 57.36 -25.26
CA PHE A 30 -20.17 58.68 -24.85
C PHE A 30 -19.82 59.54 -26.05
N TYR A 31 -19.08 59.02 -27.02
CA TYR A 31 -18.77 59.69 -28.28
C TYR A 31 -20.04 60.11 -29.03
N ASN A 32 -20.98 59.17 -29.22
CA ASN A 32 -22.25 59.42 -29.89
C ASN A 32 -23.10 60.45 -29.14
N ALA A 33 -23.13 60.41 -27.81
CA ALA A 33 -23.87 61.37 -27.00
C ALA A 33 -23.33 62.83 -27.14
N ILE A 34 -21.98 62.95 -27.15
CA ILE A 34 -21.34 64.25 -27.36
C ILE A 34 -21.62 64.77 -28.76
N GLN A 35 -21.49 63.96 -29.81
CA GLN A 35 -21.76 64.34 -31.19
C GLN A 35 -23.22 64.75 -31.40
N ASN A 36 -24.17 64.00 -30.87
CA ASN A 36 -25.59 64.33 -30.93
C ASN A 36 -25.89 65.64 -30.20
N LYS A 37 -25.35 65.83 -28.98
CA LYS A 37 -25.53 67.10 -28.24
C LYS A 37 -24.94 68.26 -28.95
N PHE A 38 -23.78 68.10 -29.60
CA PHE A 38 -23.14 69.13 -30.39
C PHE A 38 -23.98 69.50 -31.68
N SER A 39 -24.43 68.49 -32.44
CA SER A 39 -25.26 68.69 -33.64
C SER A 39 -26.57 69.43 -33.33
N HIS A 40 -27.25 69.09 -32.21
CA HIS A 40 -28.44 69.80 -31.76
C HIS A 40 -28.15 71.26 -31.42
N ARG A 41 -27.01 71.55 -30.76
CA ARG A 41 -26.61 72.94 -30.46
C ARG A 41 -26.29 73.76 -31.74
N VAL A 42 -25.53 73.13 -32.65
CA VAL A 42 -25.25 73.77 -33.96
C VAL A 42 -26.52 74.03 -34.73
N GLN A 43 -27.47 73.13 -34.72
CA GLN A 43 -28.72 73.29 -35.42
C GLN A 43 -29.59 74.35 -34.75
N ALA A 44 -29.55 74.53 -33.44
CA ALA A 44 -30.22 75.61 -32.71
C ALA A 44 -29.64 76.96 -33.06
N VAL A 45 -28.30 77.09 -33.17
CA VAL A 45 -27.63 78.33 -33.63
C VAL A 45 -28.04 78.71 -35.08
N ALA A 46 -28.00 77.68 -35.96
CA ALA A 46 -28.36 77.88 -37.36
C ALA A 46 -29.84 78.31 -37.51
N THR A 47 -30.75 77.63 -36.75
CA THR A 47 -32.18 77.98 -36.79
C THR A 47 -32.49 79.40 -36.25
N ALA A 48 -31.81 79.78 -35.15
CA ALA A 48 -31.93 81.06 -34.54
C ALA A 48 -31.51 82.16 -35.53
N ILE A 49 -30.37 81.98 -36.19
CA ILE A 49 -29.88 82.93 -37.20
C ILE A 49 -30.81 82.94 -38.41
N ASP A 50 -31.27 81.86 -38.92
CA ASP A 50 -32.17 81.76 -40.09
C ASP A 50 -33.54 82.38 -39.82
N THR A 51 -34.01 82.32 -38.58
CA THR A 51 -35.30 82.94 -38.23
C THR A 51 -35.23 84.46 -38.08
N HIS A 52 -34.14 84.96 -37.56
CA HIS A 52 -33.95 86.43 -37.31
C HIS A 52 -33.41 87.19 -38.51
N LEU A 53 -32.87 86.52 -39.51
CA LEU A 53 -32.48 87.14 -40.78
C LEU A 53 -33.66 87.81 -41.52
N VAL A 54 -34.88 87.37 -41.23
CA VAL A 54 -36.12 87.89 -41.82
C VAL A 54 -36.42 89.36 -41.36
N SER A 55 -35.92 89.79 -40.17
CA SER A 55 -36.23 91.06 -39.54
C SER A 55 -35.23 92.18 -39.82
N ASN A 56 -34.18 92.01 -40.58
CA ASN A 56 -33.11 92.93 -40.99
C ASN A 56 -32.44 93.72 -39.82
N ASP A 57 -32.63 93.35 -38.58
CA ASP A 57 -32.08 94.03 -37.41
C ASP A 57 -30.97 93.22 -36.75
N PHE A 58 -29.75 93.31 -37.25
CA PHE A 58 -28.56 92.63 -36.79
C PHE A 58 -28.06 93.12 -35.41
N SER A 59 -28.57 94.25 -34.88
CA SER A 59 -28.12 94.82 -33.62
C SER A 59 -28.69 94.04 -32.41
N THR A 60 -29.90 93.53 -32.50
CA THR A 60 -30.59 92.76 -31.48
C THR A 60 -30.19 91.32 -31.47
N LEU A 61 -29.66 90.80 -32.58
CA LEU A 61 -29.20 89.42 -32.72
C LEU A 61 -27.86 89.12 -32.05
N ARG A 62 -27.00 90.14 -31.97
CA ARG A 62 -25.61 89.90 -31.46
C ARG A 62 -25.53 89.32 -30.09
N PRO A 63 -26.28 89.75 -29.02
CA PRO A 63 -26.18 89.14 -27.69
C PRO A 63 -26.73 87.74 -27.69
N GLN A 64 -27.84 87.43 -28.36
CA GLN A 64 -28.44 86.07 -28.39
C GLN A 64 -27.57 85.05 -29.12
N ILE A 65 -27.01 85.48 -30.29
CA ILE A 65 -26.08 84.61 -31.03
C ILE A 65 -24.80 84.38 -30.22
N THR A 66 -24.32 85.44 -29.50
CA THR A 66 -23.12 85.22 -28.63
C THR A 66 -23.37 84.27 -27.49
N GLU A 67 -24.55 84.32 -26.89
CA GLU A 67 -24.92 83.36 -25.83
C GLU A 67 -25.01 81.91 -26.37
N LEU A 68 -25.66 81.73 -27.52
CA LEU A 68 -25.74 80.42 -28.20
C LEU A 68 -24.37 79.92 -28.65
N MET A 69 -23.50 80.81 -29.17
CA MET A 69 -22.11 80.45 -29.50
C MET A 69 -21.33 80.02 -28.29
N MET A 70 -21.52 80.66 -27.12
CA MET A 70 -20.87 80.28 -25.90
C MET A 70 -21.35 78.89 -25.41
N SER A 71 -22.64 78.63 -25.53
CA SER A 71 -23.22 77.32 -25.12
C SER A 71 -22.80 76.16 -26.00
N ALA A 72 -22.39 76.43 -27.25
CA ALA A 72 -22.01 75.42 -28.25
C ALA A 72 -20.49 75.36 -28.51
N ASP A 73 -19.67 76.10 -27.74
CA ASP A 73 -18.20 76.21 -27.93
C ASP A 73 -17.82 76.65 -29.37
N ILE A 74 -18.71 77.47 -30.01
CA ILE A 74 -18.47 78.08 -31.34
C ILE A 74 -17.67 79.37 -31.14
N VAL A 75 -16.53 79.41 -31.81
CA VAL A 75 -15.60 80.54 -31.69
C VAL A 75 -15.88 81.65 -32.71
N ARG A 76 -16.33 81.22 -33.88
CA ARG A 76 -16.65 82.19 -35.00
C ARG A 76 -17.81 81.64 -35.81
N VAL A 77 -18.65 82.58 -36.23
CA VAL A 77 -19.79 82.36 -37.13
C VAL A 77 -19.68 83.34 -38.30
N ASP A 78 -19.57 82.81 -39.49
CA ASP A 78 -19.55 83.58 -40.73
C ASP A 78 -20.80 83.24 -41.53
N LEU A 79 -21.56 84.31 -41.91
CA LEU A 79 -22.69 84.16 -42.80
C LEU A 79 -22.21 84.41 -44.22
N LEU A 80 -22.43 83.47 -45.12
CA LEU A 80 -22.00 83.50 -46.52
C LEU A 80 -23.21 83.53 -47.45
N HIS A 81 -23.16 84.35 -48.47
CA HIS A 81 -24.08 84.34 -49.62
C HIS A 81 -23.29 83.96 -50.88
N GLY A 82 -23.42 82.71 -51.32
CA GLY A 82 -22.44 82.11 -52.24
C GLY A 82 -21.04 82.16 -51.63
N ASP A 83 -20.05 82.73 -52.37
CA ASP A 83 -18.67 82.86 -51.85
C ASP A 83 -18.37 84.18 -51.13
N LYS A 84 -19.37 85.09 -51.05
CA LYS A 84 -19.17 86.40 -50.39
C LYS A 84 -19.61 86.34 -48.93
N GLN A 85 -18.70 86.72 -48.03
CA GLN A 85 -18.97 86.88 -46.61
C GLN A 85 -19.81 88.09 -46.34
N VAL A 86 -21.01 87.94 -45.81
CA VAL A 86 -21.97 88.98 -45.53
C VAL A 86 -21.88 89.53 -44.12
N TYR A 87 -21.66 88.66 -43.17
CA TYR A 87 -21.55 89.00 -41.75
C TYR A 87 -20.62 88.10 -41.04
N THR A 88 -19.86 88.57 -40.06
CA THR A 88 -18.97 87.81 -39.21
C THR A 88 -19.17 88.18 -37.74
N LEU A 89 -19.30 87.15 -36.89
CA LEU A 89 -19.31 87.31 -35.47
C LEU A 89 -18.25 86.38 -34.86
N ALA A 90 -17.27 87.02 -34.21
CA ALA A 90 -16.22 86.23 -33.48
C ALA A 90 -16.26 86.57 -31.99
N ARG A 91 -15.97 85.58 -31.16
CA ARG A 91 -15.87 85.71 -29.70
C ARG A 91 -14.62 86.53 -29.37
N ASN A 92 -14.78 87.61 -28.58
CA ASN A 92 -13.67 88.50 -28.18
C ASN A 92 -12.55 87.72 -27.47
N GLY A 93 -11.34 87.85 -28.03
CA GLY A 93 -10.12 87.34 -27.40
C GLY A 93 -9.65 85.93 -27.73
N SER A 94 -10.38 85.18 -28.59
CA SER A 94 -10.03 83.74 -28.78
C SER A 94 -9.73 83.34 -30.23
N TYR A 95 -9.64 84.29 -31.17
CA TYR A 95 -9.37 83.98 -32.59
C TYR A 95 -7.88 84.10 -32.90
N ARG A 96 -7.22 83.01 -33.17
CA ARG A 96 -5.95 82.89 -33.92
C ARG A 96 -6.28 82.42 -35.34
N PRO A 97 -5.61 82.95 -36.39
CA PRO A 97 -5.86 82.53 -37.75
C PRO A 97 -5.77 81.01 -37.96
N VAL A 98 -6.66 80.52 -38.80
CA VAL A 98 -6.69 79.13 -39.25
C VAL A 98 -5.32 78.74 -39.78
N GLY A 99 -4.66 77.80 -39.15
CA GLY A 99 -3.34 77.24 -39.52
C GLY A 99 -2.38 76.87 -38.42
N SER A 100 -2.72 77.02 -37.12
CA SER A 100 -1.77 76.80 -36.02
C SER A 100 -2.23 75.94 -34.88
N SER A 101 -3.38 75.24 -34.95
CA SER A 101 -3.69 74.17 -33.98
C SER A 101 -4.79 73.23 -34.46
N ASP A 102 -4.62 71.95 -34.33
CA ASP A 102 -5.56 70.85 -34.64
C ASP A 102 -6.85 70.88 -33.78
N LEU A 103 -7.06 71.89 -32.98
CA LEU A 103 -8.15 72.07 -32.04
C LEU A 103 -9.41 72.70 -32.60
N PHE A 104 -9.34 73.36 -33.76
CA PHE A 104 -10.46 74.06 -34.37
C PHE A 104 -10.90 73.34 -35.65
N ARG A 105 -12.21 73.16 -35.78
CA ARG A 105 -12.83 72.53 -36.96
C ARG A 105 -13.84 73.54 -37.57
N GLU A 106 -14.03 73.47 -38.89
CA GLU A 106 -15.02 74.26 -39.64
C GLU A 106 -16.18 73.36 -40.05
N LEU A 107 -17.40 73.82 -39.85
CA LEU A 107 -18.62 73.19 -40.28
C LEU A 107 -19.48 74.21 -41.06
N SER A 108 -19.90 73.85 -42.26
CA SER A 108 -20.79 74.63 -43.06
C SER A 108 -22.22 74.09 -42.99
N VAL A 109 -23.17 74.91 -42.57
CA VAL A 109 -24.59 74.55 -42.44
C VAL A 109 -25.42 75.43 -43.35
N PRO A 110 -26.16 74.89 -44.33
CA PRO A 110 -27.04 75.66 -45.17
C PRO A 110 -28.25 76.18 -44.38
N LEU A 111 -28.67 77.40 -44.64
CA LEU A 111 -29.87 77.97 -44.04
C LEU A 111 -31.13 77.55 -44.83
N ILE A 112 -32.15 77.06 -44.09
CA ILE A 112 -33.35 76.46 -44.71
C ILE A 112 -34.31 77.51 -45.29
N LYS A 113 -34.47 78.62 -44.58
CA LYS A 113 -35.42 79.70 -44.97
C LYS A 113 -34.82 80.69 -45.97
N HIS A 114 -33.52 80.68 -46.16
CA HIS A 114 -32.80 81.59 -47.08
C HIS A 114 -31.95 80.79 -48.07
N PRO A 115 -32.55 80.29 -49.16
CA PRO A 115 -31.83 79.52 -50.16
C PRO A 115 -30.69 80.34 -50.78
N GLY A 116 -29.46 79.75 -50.80
CA GLY A 116 -28.23 80.38 -51.28
C GLY A 116 -27.38 81.06 -50.22
N MET A 117 -27.83 81.03 -48.95
CA MET A 117 -27.01 81.40 -47.79
C MET A 117 -26.56 80.19 -47.01
N SER A 118 -25.34 80.20 -46.50
CA SER A 118 -24.76 79.17 -45.63
C SER A 118 -24.05 79.81 -44.45
N LEU A 119 -24.08 79.11 -43.35
CA LEU A 119 -23.42 79.48 -42.11
C LEU A 119 -22.15 78.64 -41.95
N ARG A 120 -21.01 79.31 -41.95
CA ARG A 120 -19.73 78.65 -41.61
C ARG A 120 -19.45 78.90 -40.15
N LEU A 121 -19.36 77.80 -39.41
CA LEU A 121 -19.11 77.80 -38.01
C LEU A 121 -17.68 77.28 -37.75
N VAL A 122 -16.89 78.05 -37.02
CA VAL A 122 -15.60 77.58 -36.48
C VAL A 122 -15.81 77.27 -35.03
N TYR A 123 -15.57 75.99 -34.65
CA TYR A 123 -15.79 75.47 -33.29
C TYR A 123 -14.59 74.80 -32.82
N GLN A 124 -14.45 74.72 -31.49
CA GLN A 124 -13.44 73.88 -30.83
C GLN A 124 -13.95 72.40 -30.73
N ASP A 125 -13.09 71.44 -31.10
CA ASP A 125 -13.48 70.02 -31.07
C ASP A 125 -14.00 69.67 -29.67
N PRO A 126 -15.28 69.29 -29.51
CA PRO A 126 -15.88 69.07 -28.24
C PRO A 126 -15.17 67.83 -27.47
N MET A 127 -14.61 66.93 -28.25
CA MET A 127 -13.87 65.79 -27.62
C MET A 127 -12.54 66.20 -26.97
N GLY A 128 -11.79 67.13 -27.62
CA GLY A 128 -10.53 67.63 -27.08
C GLY A 128 -10.69 68.31 -25.72
N ASN A 129 -11.73 69.11 -25.54
CA ASN A 129 -12.01 69.78 -24.27
C ASN A 129 -12.41 68.86 -23.14
N TYR A 130 -13.17 67.82 -23.45
CA TYR A 130 -13.55 66.83 -22.41
C TYR A 130 -12.37 66.00 -21.95
N PHE A 131 -11.45 65.59 -22.81
CA PHE A 131 -10.27 64.84 -22.45
C PHE A 131 -9.19 65.62 -21.71
N HIS A 132 -9.13 66.93 -21.91
CA HIS A 132 -8.19 67.80 -21.21
C HIS A 132 -8.69 68.32 -19.85
N SER A 133 -9.96 68.12 -19.52
CA SER A 133 -10.49 68.46 -18.20
C SER A 133 -10.27 67.40 -17.18
N LEU A 134 -9.40 67.67 -16.22
CA LEU A 134 -9.15 66.78 -15.05
C LEU A 134 -10.42 66.41 -14.25
N MET A 135 -11.38 67.39 -14.18
CA MET A 135 -12.62 67.14 -13.44
C MET A 135 -13.58 66.19 -14.13
N THR A 136 -13.52 66.04 -15.43
CA THR A 136 -14.38 65.13 -16.21
C THR A 136 -13.75 63.72 -16.37
N THR A 137 -12.42 63.66 -16.42
CA THR A 137 -11.68 62.39 -16.63
C THR A 137 -11.32 61.67 -15.35
N ALA A 138 -11.11 62.38 -14.24
CA ALA A 138 -10.71 61.79 -12.95
C ALA A 138 -11.69 60.71 -12.39
N PRO A 139 -13.02 60.91 -12.36
CA PRO A 139 -13.95 59.91 -11.90
C PRO A 139 -13.98 58.65 -12.82
N LEU A 140 -13.84 58.86 -14.13
CA LEU A 140 -13.82 57.75 -15.09
C LEU A 140 -12.54 56.89 -14.95
N THR A 141 -11.37 57.54 -14.85
CA THR A 141 -10.09 56.87 -14.66
C THR A 141 -10.02 56.17 -13.30
N GLY A 142 -10.59 56.82 -12.24
CA GLY A 142 -10.72 56.23 -10.93
C GLY A 142 -11.61 54.96 -10.91
N ALA A 143 -12.77 55.02 -11.59
CA ALA A 143 -13.66 53.87 -11.71
C ALA A 143 -13.00 52.70 -12.48
N ILE A 144 -12.30 52.97 -13.57
CA ILE A 144 -11.56 51.97 -14.35
C ILE A 144 -10.44 51.38 -13.50
N GLY A 145 -9.67 52.18 -12.78
CA GLY A 145 -8.62 51.76 -11.88
C GLY A 145 -9.18 50.85 -10.78
N PHE A 146 -10.30 51.22 -10.17
CA PHE A 146 -10.99 50.41 -9.16
C PHE A 146 -11.44 49.04 -9.71
N ILE A 147 -12.04 49.00 -10.89
CA ILE A 147 -12.45 47.74 -11.55
C ILE A 147 -11.25 46.82 -11.81
N ILE A 148 -10.14 47.38 -12.30
CA ILE A 148 -8.91 46.62 -12.55
C ILE A 148 -8.36 46.01 -11.24
N VAL A 149 -8.31 46.79 -10.17
CA VAL A 149 -7.85 46.31 -8.86
C VAL A 149 -8.76 45.20 -8.33
N MET A 150 -10.07 45.41 -8.36
CA MET A 150 -11.04 44.41 -7.91
C MET A 150 -10.95 43.10 -8.72
N LEU A 151 -10.77 43.23 -10.05
CA LEU A 151 -10.57 42.08 -10.91
C LEU A 151 -9.28 41.30 -10.57
N PHE A 152 -8.18 42.02 -10.38
CA PHE A 152 -6.91 41.43 -10.00
C PHE A 152 -7.03 40.65 -8.69
N LEU A 153 -7.71 41.23 -7.70
CA LEU A 153 -7.96 40.59 -6.42
C LEU A 153 -8.84 39.32 -6.59
N ALA A 154 -9.90 39.40 -7.39
CA ALA A 154 -10.79 38.27 -7.68
C ALA A 154 -10.07 37.12 -8.39
N VAL A 155 -9.25 37.43 -9.41
CA VAL A 155 -8.46 36.43 -10.12
C VAL A 155 -7.43 35.77 -9.18
N ARG A 156 -6.75 36.57 -8.37
CA ARG A 156 -5.78 36.05 -7.39
C ARG A 156 -6.44 35.17 -6.32
N TRP A 157 -7.64 35.54 -5.86
CA TRP A 157 -8.43 34.72 -4.95
C TRP A 157 -8.85 33.39 -5.58
N LEU A 158 -9.35 33.43 -6.84
CA LEU A 158 -9.75 32.24 -7.59
C LEU A 158 -8.56 31.30 -7.83
N GLN A 159 -7.40 31.83 -8.20
CA GLN A 159 -6.18 31.04 -8.39
C GLN A 159 -5.76 30.32 -7.09
N ARG A 160 -5.87 30.97 -5.93
CA ARG A 160 -5.58 30.34 -4.64
C ARG A 160 -6.52 29.18 -4.32
N GLN A 161 -7.82 29.34 -4.63
CA GLN A 161 -8.79 28.26 -4.40
C GLN A 161 -8.57 27.09 -5.35
N LEU A 162 -8.33 27.35 -6.64
CA LEU A 162 -8.05 26.29 -7.61
C LEU A 162 -6.75 25.54 -7.28
N ALA A 163 -5.71 26.23 -6.82
CA ALA A 163 -4.49 25.59 -6.35
C ALA A 163 -4.75 24.70 -5.13
N GLY A 164 -5.60 25.13 -4.20
CA GLY A 164 -6.00 24.34 -3.03
C GLY A 164 -6.79 23.08 -3.40
N GLN A 165 -7.66 23.14 -4.39
CA GLN A 165 -8.38 21.97 -4.90
C GLN A 165 -7.43 20.98 -5.59
N GLU A 166 -6.46 21.45 -6.35
CA GLU A 166 -5.45 20.61 -7.00
C GLU A 166 -4.58 19.85 -5.97
N LEU A 167 -4.21 20.51 -4.87
CA LEU A 167 -3.50 19.86 -3.77
C LEU A 167 -4.35 18.75 -3.14
N LEU A 168 -5.63 19.01 -2.89
CA LEU A 168 -6.55 18.03 -2.33
C LEU A 168 -6.77 16.83 -3.27
N GLU A 169 -6.92 17.05 -4.57
CA GLU A 169 -7.06 16.00 -5.58
C GLU A 169 -5.79 15.13 -5.68
N THR A 170 -4.62 15.78 -5.68
CA THR A 170 -3.33 15.05 -5.67
C THR A 170 -3.21 14.17 -4.43
N ARG A 171 -3.59 14.69 -3.27
CA ARG A 171 -3.63 13.94 -2.02
C ARG A 171 -4.62 12.79 -2.08
N ALA A 172 -5.84 13.01 -2.56
CA ALA A 172 -6.85 11.97 -2.73
C ALA A 172 -6.34 10.84 -3.64
N THR A 173 -5.66 11.19 -4.73
CA THR A 173 -5.04 10.20 -5.63
C THR A 173 -3.95 9.38 -4.93
N ARG A 174 -3.12 9.99 -4.08
CA ARG A 174 -2.12 9.27 -3.27
C ARG A 174 -2.78 8.31 -2.29
N ILE A 175 -3.86 8.76 -1.62
CA ILE A 175 -4.64 7.91 -0.69
C ILE A 175 -5.23 6.71 -1.43
N LEU A 176 -5.80 6.91 -2.63
CA LEU A 176 -6.36 5.85 -3.47
C LEU A 176 -5.28 4.87 -3.96
N ASN A 177 -4.08 5.35 -4.23
CA ASN A 177 -2.92 4.50 -4.58
C ASN A 177 -2.34 3.74 -3.39
N GLY A 178 -2.93 3.86 -2.20
CA GLY A 178 -2.52 3.13 -1.02
C GLY A 178 -1.43 3.79 -0.18
N GLU A 179 -0.98 5.01 -0.52
CA GLU A 179 -0.04 5.74 0.32
C GLU A 179 -0.67 6.07 1.69
N ARG A 180 0.08 5.87 2.75
CA ARG A 180 -0.33 6.10 4.15
C ARG A 180 0.83 6.72 4.91
N GLY A 181 0.53 7.46 5.98
CA GLY A 181 1.54 8.04 6.86
C GLY A 181 1.58 9.58 6.83
N SER A 182 2.62 10.16 7.42
CA SER A 182 2.76 11.62 7.58
C SER A 182 2.77 12.41 6.27
N ASN A 183 3.18 11.78 5.17
CA ASN A 183 3.25 12.41 3.84
C ASN A 183 1.89 12.63 3.19
N VAL A 184 0.82 12.10 3.78
CA VAL A 184 -0.56 12.18 3.27
C VAL A 184 -1.44 13.06 4.16
N LEU A 185 -0.87 13.74 5.16
CA LEU A 185 -1.58 14.71 5.99
C LEU A 185 -1.89 15.98 5.19
N GLY A 186 -3.04 16.59 5.49
CA GLY A 186 -3.51 17.81 4.83
C GLY A 186 -2.61 19.00 5.09
N THR A 187 -2.53 19.87 4.10
CA THR A 187 -1.84 21.16 4.22
C THR A 187 -2.85 22.28 4.44
N ILE A 188 -2.42 23.36 5.09
CA ILE A 188 -3.26 24.56 5.36
C ILE A 188 -3.72 25.24 4.07
N TYR A 189 -3.15 24.90 2.94
CA TYR A 189 -3.46 25.48 1.64
C TYR A 189 -4.50 24.67 0.84
N GLU A 190 -4.93 23.52 1.33
CA GLU A 190 -5.97 22.71 0.69
C GLU A 190 -7.35 23.36 0.80
N TRP A 191 -8.14 23.23 -0.26
CA TRP A 191 -9.51 23.75 -0.33
C TRP A 191 -10.46 22.69 -0.89
N PRO A 192 -11.65 22.46 -0.31
CA PRO A 192 -12.24 23.09 0.89
C PRO A 192 -11.60 22.58 2.20
N PRO A 193 -11.37 23.43 3.19
CA PRO A 193 -10.66 23.05 4.43
C PRO A 193 -11.42 21.99 5.24
N ARG A 194 -12.75 22.00 5.20
CA ARG A 194 -13.58 20.98 5.89
C ARG A 194 -13.37 19.58 5.30
N THR A 195 -13.25 19.46 3.98
CA THR A 195 -12.99 18.18 3.31
C THR A 195 -11.58 17.67 3.64
N SER A 196 -10.58 18.55 3.64
CA SER A 196 -9.21 18.22 4.07
C SER A 196 -9.18 17.72 5.51
N SER A 197 -9.85 18.42 6.43
CA SER A 197 -9.94 18.04 7.84
C SER A 197 -10.70 16.71 8.04
N ALA A 198 -11.77 16.46 7.29
CA ALA A 198 -12.49 15.19 7.33
C ALA A 198 -11.62 14.02 6.85
N LEU A 199 -10.83 14.20 5.78
CA LEU A 199 -9.87 13.20 5.33
C LEU A 199 -8.79 12.92 6.39
N ASP A 200 -8.28 13.95 7.08
CA ASP A 200 -7.31 13.77 8.17
C ASP A 200 -7.91 12.98 9.33
N THR A 201 -9.15 13.25 9.68
CA THR A 201 -9.86 12.52 10.75
C THR A 201 -10.04 11.06 10.37
N LEU A 202 -10.54 10.78 9.16
CA LEU A 202 -10.71 9.41 8.66
C LEU A 202 -9.38 8.65 8.57
N LEU A 203 -8.30 9.30 8.12
CA LEU A 203 -6.98 8.66 8.08
C LEU A 203 -6.46 8.31 9.47
N ARG A 204 -6.67 9.20 10.46
CA ARG A 204 -6.32 8.92 11.87
C ARG A 204 -7.18 7.80 12.45
N GLU A 205 -8.47 7.79 12.19
CA GLU A 205 -9.35 6.69 12.63
C GLU A 205 -8.94 5.35 12.04
N ILE A 206 -8.63 5.31 10.74
CA ILE A 206 -8.13 4.10 10.07
C ILE A 206 -6.79 3.66 10.68
N GLN A 207 -5.90 4.60 10.99
CA GLN A 207 -4.61 4.29 11.62
C GLN A 207 -4.81 3.75 13.03
N ASN A 208 -5.64 4.39 13.84
CA ASN A 208 -5.98 3.93 15.19
C ASN A 208 -6.64 2.55 15.18
N ALA A 209 -7.58 2.32 14.27
CA ALA A 209 -8.23 1.01 14.11
C ALA A 209 -7.22 -0.07 13.72
N ARG A 210 -6.25 0.24 12.86
CA ARG A 210 -5.17 -0.68 12.49
C ARG A 210 -4.25 -1.01 13.67
N GLU A 211 -3.88 -0.01 14.46
CA GLU A 211 -3.06 -0.22 15.65
C GLU A 211 -3.80 -1.07 16.69
N GLN A 212 -5.08 -0.82 16.89
CA GLN A 212 -5.92 -1.65 17.78
C GLN A 212 -6.02 -3.08 17.26
N HIS A 213 -6.25 -3.27 15.96
CA HIS A 213 -6.30 -4.60 15.35
C HIS A 213 -4.96 -5.35 15.48
N SER A 214 -3.84 -4.66 15.25
CA SER A 214 -2.50 -5.24 15.44
C SER A 214 -2.23 -5.64 16.89
N ARG A 215 -2.69 -4.83 17.86
CA ARG A 215 -2.58 -5.17 19.29
C ARG A 215 -3.42 -6.38 19.67
N LEU A 216 -4.66 -6.45 19.16
CA LEU A 216 -5.55 -7.61 19.37
C LEU A 216 -4.97 -8.88 18.76
N ASP A 217 -4.45 -8.82 17.53
CA ASP A 217 -3.78 -9.93 16.86
C ASP A 217 -2.56 -10.43 17.68
N THR A 218 -1.75 -9.52 18.20
CA THR A 218 -0.62 -9.85 19.07
C THR A 218 -1.09 -10.52 20.37
N LEU A 219 -2.17 -10.03 20.99
CA LEU A 219 -2.73 -10.63 22.20
C LEU A 219 -3.30 -12.03 21.94
N ILE A 220 -4.02 -12.22 20.85
CA ILE A 220 -4.55 -13.54 20.45
C ILE A 220 -3.40 -14.52 20.24
N ARG A 221 -2.36 -14.12 19.52
CA ARG A 221 -1.17 -14.97 19.28
C ARG A 221 -0.42 -15.28 20.57
N SER A 222 -0.23 -14.29 21.44
CA SER A 222 0.41 -14.52 22.73
C SER A 222 -0.41 -15.49 23.59
N TYR A 223 -1.74 -15.37 23.59
CA TYR A 223 -2.60 -16.30 24.31
C TYR A 223 -2.53 -17.72 23.73
N ALA A 224 -2.59 -17.86 22.40
CA ALA A 224 -2.66 -19.16 21.73
C ALA A 224 -1.31 -19.88 21.65
N ALA A 225 -0.20 -19.16 21.54
CA ALA A 225 1.06 -19.77 21.14
C ALA A 225 2.30 -19.30 21.91
N GLN A 226 2.26 -18.15 22.60
CA GLN A 226 3.44 -17.59 23.28
C GLN A 226 3.32 -17.61 24.81
N ASP A 227 4.46 -17.73 25.46
CA ASP A 227 4.63 -17.41 26.88
C ASP A 227 4.82 -15.91 27.05
N VAL A 228 3.94 -15.27 27.81
CA VAL A 228 3.89 -13.81 28.01
C VAL A 228 5.20 -13.24 28.59
N LYS A 229 5.91 -14.04 29.44
CA LYS A 229 7.11 -13.59 30.12
C LYS A 229 8.36 -13.64 29.22
N THR A 230 8.51 -14.72 28.44
CA THR A 230 9.72 -14.96 27.64
C THR A 230 9.57 -14.63 26.16
N GLY A 231 8.34 -14.54 25.65
CA GLY A 231 8.07 -14.42 24.22
C GLY A 231 8.36 -15.71 23.42
N LEU A 232 8.83 -16.78 24.06
CA LEU A 232 8.98 -18.10 23.45
C LEU A 232 7.61 -18.75 23.25
N ASN A 233 7.58 -19.88 22.54
CA ASN A 233 6.35 -20.66 22.48
C ASN A 233 5.92 -21.12 23.88
N ASN A 234 4.61 -21.22 24.09
CA ASN A 234 4.07 -21.76 25.33
C ASN A 234 3.95 -23.29 25.26
N ARG A 235 3.68 -23.92 26.41
CA ARG A 235 3.49 -25.38 26.53
C ARG A 235 2.39 -25.88 25.58
N LEU A 236 1.26 -25.20 25.53
CA LEU A 236 0.12 -25.62 24.74
C LEU A 236 0.46 -25.71 23.23
N PHE A 237 1.18 -24.75 22.73
CA PHE A 237 1.67 -24.76 21.36
C PHE A 237 2.68 -25.87 21.11
N PHE A 238 3.61 -26.08 22.05
CA PHE A 238 4.61 -27.16 21.99
C PHE A 238 3.96 -28.55 21.92
N ASP A 239 3.04 -28.86 22.87
CA ASP A 239 2.33 -30.13 22.93
C ASP A 239 1.53 -30.37 21.64
N ASN A 240 0.94 -29.34 21.07
CA ASN A 240 0.22 -29.43 19.83
C ASN A 240 1.12 -29.76 18.63
N GLN A 241 2.29 -29.13 18.56
CA GLN A 241 3.26 -29.39 17.49
C GLN A 241 3.85 -30.81 17.61
N LEU A 242 4.23 -31.23 18.81
CA LEU A 242 4.71 -32.58 19.06
C LEU A 242 3.65 -33.60 18.68
N ALA A 243 2.42 -33.43 19.13
CA ALA A 243 1.32 -34.32 18.81
C ALA A 243 1.06 -34.39 17.27
N THR A 244 1.22 -33.29 16.55
CA THR A 244 1.08 -33.26 15.08
C THR A 244 2.15 -34.09 14.38
N LEU A 245 3.40 -34.04 14.88
CA LEU A 245 4.51 -34.84 14.34
C LEU A 245 4.37 -36.31 14.68
N LEU A 246 3.86 -36.67 15.87
CA LEU A 246 3.65 -38.04 16.28
C LEU A 246 2.57 -38.77 15.45
N GLU A 247 1.66 -38.05 14.82
CA GLU A 247 0.59 -38.62 13.98
C GLU A 247 1.02 -39.04 12.57
N ASP A 248 2.19 -38.68 12.10
CA ASP A 248 2.72 -39.03 10.76
C ASP A 248 1.67 -38.99 9.64
N GLN A 249 1.26 -37.80 9.27
CA GLN A 249 0.20 -37.57 8.27
C GLN A 249 0.55 -38.09 6.86
N GLU A 250 1.83 -38.20 6.54
CA GLU A 250 2.31 -38.69 5.25
C GLU A 250 2.64 -40.17 5.23
N LYS A 251 2.52 -40.90 6.38
CA LYS A 251 2.87 -42.30 6.56
C LYS A 251 4.32 -42.64 6.16
N VAL A 252 5.24 -41.76 6.46
CA VAL A 252 6.67 -41.86 6.11
C VAL A 252 7.52 -42.31 7.29
N GLY A 253 6.92 -42.44 8.48
CA GLY A 253 7.62 -42.84 9.71
C GLY A 253 8.44 -41.71 10.33
N THR A 254 7.81 -40.63 10.69
CA THR A 254 8.45 -39.46 11.31
C THR A 254 9.09 -39.82 12.65
N HIS A 255 10.23 -39.21 12.93
CA HIS A 255 11.01 -39.40 14.16
C HIS A 255 11.68 -38.07 14.56
N GLY A 256 12.19 -38.01 15.76
CA GLY A 256 12.94 -36.87 16.25
C GLY A 256 13.29 -36.96 17.73
N ILE A 257 13.66 -35.82 18.29
CA ILE A 257 14.09 -35.68 19.68
C ILE A 257 13.25 -34.63 20.39
N VAL A 258 12.92 -34.91 21.64
CA VAL A 258 12.51 -33.91 22.62
C VAL A 258 13.63 -33.75 23.63
N MET A 259 14.03 -32.53 23.90
CA MET A 259 14.89 -32.14 25.00
C MET A 259 14.09 -31.37 26.04
N MET A 260 14.07 -31.81 27.26
CA MET A 260 13.59 -31.04 28.40
C MET A 260 14.79 -30.38 29.06
N ILE A 261 14.77 -29.07 29.22
CA ILE A 261 15.87 -28.26 29.74
C ILE A 261 15.40 -27.60 31.01
N ARG A 262 15.99 -28.01 32.15
CA ARG A 262 15.70 -27.46 33.47
C ARG A 262 16.74 -26.44 33.87
N LEU A 263 16.29 -25.23 34.23
CA LEU A 263 17.09 -24.16 34.79
C LEU A 263 16.83 -24.06 36.31
N PRO A 264 17.67 -23.37 37.08
CA PRO A 264 17.45 -23.14 38.52
C PRO A 264 16.07 -22.52 38.78
N ASP A 265 15.54 -22.73 39.99
CA ASP A 265 14.26 -22.14 40.40
C ASP A 265 14.44 -20.66 40.70
N PHE A 266 14.19 -19.83 39.69
CA PHE A 266 14.31 -18.38 39.79
C PHE A 266 13.32 -17.74 40.78
N ASN A 267 12.24 -18.41 41.14
CA ASN A 267 11.34 -17.86 42.17
C ASN A 267 11.98 -17.96 43.56
N MET A 268 12.63 -19.08 43.87
CA MET A 268 13.38 -19.20 45.12
C MET A 268 14.56 -18.22 45.21
N LEU A 269 15.22 -17.97 44.07
CA LEU A 269 16.31 -17.01 43.98
C LEU A 269 15.82 -15.55 44.15
N SER A 270 14.61 -15.22 43.73
CA SER A 270 14.06 -13.87 43.80
C SER A 270 13.79 -13.45 45.26
N ASP A 271 13.49 -14.38 46.15
CA ASP A 271 13.31 -14.12 47.57
C ASP A 271 14.64 -13.73 48.28
N THR A 272 15.76 -14.21 47.73
CA THR A 272 17.09 -13.98 48.31
C THR A 272 17.83 -12.78 47.68
N TRP A 273 17.72 -12.58 46.37
CA TRP A 273 18.53 -11.62 45.62
C TRP A 273 17.76 -10.43 45.02
N GLY A 274 16.44 -10.44 45.12
CA GLY A 274 15.56 -9.41 44.62
C GLY A 274 15.11 -9.63 43.16
N HIS A 275 13.88 -9.20 42.85
CA HIS A 275 13.18 -9.51 41.60
C HIS A 275 13.90 -9.04 40.33
N SER A 276 14.45 -7.81 40.34
CA SER A 276 15.04 -7.21 39.14
C SER A 276 16.29 -7.90 38.66
N GLN A 277 17.19 -8.28 39.59
CA GLN A 277 18.45 -8.95 39.24
C GLN A 277 18.22 -10.38 38.77
N VAL A 278 17.29 -11.09 39.41
CA VAL A 278 16.91 -12.46 39.06
C VAL A 278 16.24 -12.48 37.67
N GLU A 279 15.42 -11.53 37.39
CA GLU A 279 14.73 -11.41 36.09
C GLU A 279 15.72 -11.14 34.96
N GLU A 280 16.73 -10.31 35.15
CA GLU A 280 17.80 -10.07 34.17
C GLU A 280 18.57 -11.36 33.84
N GLN A 281 18.92 -12.16 34.87
CA GLN A 281 19.60 -13.44 34.69
C GLN A 281 18.71 -14.46 33.97
N PHE A 282 17.43 -14.51 34.32
CA PHE A 282 16.47 -15.37 33.65
C PHE A 282 16.36 -15.03 32.15
N PHE A 283 16.27 -13.76 31.80
CA PHE A 283 16.26 -13.33 30.40
C PHE A 283 17.58 -13.62 29.67
N THR A 284 18.70 -13.47 30.34
CA THR A 284 20.02 -13.80 29.77
C THR A 284 20.11 -15.27 29.38
N LEU A 285 19.69 -16.19 30.27
CA LEU A 285 19.64 -17.62 29.99
C LEU A 285 18.60 -17.93 28.90
N THR A 286 17.43 -17.38 28.99
CA THR A 286 16.37 -17.58 27.98
C THR A 286 16.83 -17.15 26.59
N ASN A 287 17.48 -16.00 26.45
CA ASN A 287 18.02 -15.51 25.18
C ASN A 287 19.15 -16.40 24.66
N LEU A 288 20.01 -16.92 25.54
CA LEU A 288 21.03 -17.88 25.16
C LEU A 288 20.39 -19.15 24.58
N LEU A 289 19.39 -19.74 25.27
CA LEU A 289 18.67 -20.91 24.79
C LEU A 289 18.02 -20.65 23.44
N SER A 290 17.33 -19.52 23.29
CA SER A 290 16.69 -19.13 22.04
C SER A 290 17.68 -18.99 20.90
N THR A 291 18.75 -18.22 21.09
CA THR A 291 19.80 -18.00 20.07
C THR A 291 20.51 -19.29 19.70
N PHE A 292 20.71 -20.17 20.67
CA PHE A 292 21.35 -21.47 20.45
C PHE A 292 20.44 -22.35 19.58
N MET A 293 19.15 -22.48 19.93
CA MET A 293 18.19 -23.34 19.21
C MET A 293 17.89 -22.83 17.79
N MET A 294 17.96 -21.54 17.53
CA MET A 294 17.79 -20.96 16.19
C MET A 294 18.84 -21.46 15.17
N ARG A 295 19.94 -22.06 15.61
CA ARG A 295 20.94 -22.66 14.71
C ARG A 295 20.48 -23.96 14.07
N TYR A 296 19.43 -24.56 14.60
CA TYR A 296 18.92 -25.85 14.14
C TYR A 296 17.61 -25.67 13.39
N PRO A 297 17.60 -25.84 12.04
CA PRO A 297 16.40 -25.69 11.25
C PRO A 297 15.29 -26.64 11.73
N GLY A 298 14.09 -26.10 11.85
CA GLY A 298 12.92 -26.85 12.32
C GLY A 298 12.84 -27.07 13.83
N ALA A 299 13.84 -26.63 14.59
CA ALA A 299 13.79 -26.71 16.06
C ALA A 299 12.73 -25.74 16.61
N LEU A 300 11.95 -26.19 17.58
CA LEU A 300 10.98 -25.41 18.31
C LEU A 300 11.38 -25.35 19.78
N LEU A 301 11.54 -24.16 20.34
CA LEU A 301 11.80 -23.93 21.74
C LEU A 301 10.55 -23.35 22.41
N ALA A 302 10.16 -23.94 23.54
CA ALA A 302 9.03 -23.47 24.33
C ALA A 302 9.39 -23.36 25.80
N ARG A 303 8.76 -22.45 26.51
CA ARG A 303 8.72 -22.46 27.96
C ARG A 303 7.64 -23.44 28.40
N TYR A 304 8.07 -24.56 28.98
CA TYR A 304 7.16 -25.67 29.30
C TYR A 304 6.55 -25.57 30.70
N HIS A 305 7.38 -25.19 31.68
CA HIS A 305 7.01 -24.86 33.05
C HIS A 305 7.73 -23.59 33.50
N ARG A 306 7.68 -23.28 34.80
CA ARG A 306 8.27 -22.04 35.35
C ARG A 306 9.75 -21.86 35.01
N SER A 307 10.55 -22.90 35.21
CA SER A 307 11.99 -22.91 34.94
C SER A 307 12.39 -24.01 33.96
N ASP A 308 11.43 -24.76 33.43
CA ASP A 308 11.66 -25.83 32.46
C ASP A 308 11.32 -25.36 31.06
N PHE A 309 12.21 -25.63 30.15
CA PHE A 309 12.05 -25.36 28.71
C PHE A 309 12.02 -26.69 27.96
N ALA A 310 11.29 -26.75 26.87
CA ALA A 310 11.25 -27.92 26.02
C ALA A 310 11.69 -27.52 24.60
N ALA A 311 12.62 -28.31 24.04
CA ALA A 311 13.04 -28.17 22.65
C ALA A 311 12.60 -29.39 21.85
N LEU A 312 11.90 -29.16 20.75
CA LEU A 312 11.48 -30.17 19.79
C LEU A 312 12.43 -30.12 18.59
N LEU A 313 13.06 -31.23 18.29
CA LEU A 313 14.07 -31.37 17.24
C LEU A 313 13.62 -32.47 16.25
N PRO A 314 12.78 -32.15 15.26
CA PRO A 314 12.35 -33.11 14.26
C PRO A 314 13.53 -33.65 13.44
N HIS A 315 13.43 -34.92 13.04
CA HIS A 315 14.39 -35.61 12.18
C HIS A 315 15.84 -35.66 12.69
N ARG A 316 16.04 -35.50 14.01
CA ARG A 316 17.36 -35.60 14.66
C ARG A 316 17.52 -36.96 15.36
N THR A 317 18.79 -37.40 15.46
CA THR A 317 19.18 -38.62 16.11
C THR A 317 19.60 -38.37 17.55
N LEU A 318 19.69 -39.44 18.35
CA LEU A 318 20.23 -39.35 19.72
C LEU A 318 21.66 -38.81 19.76
N LYS A 319 22.55 -39.26 18.86
CA LYS A 319 23.93 -38.73 18.78
C LYS A 319 24.00 -37.24 18.43
N GLU A 320 23.15 -36.78 17.51
CA GLU A 320 23.05 -35.34 17.23
C GLU A 320 22.56 -34.59 18.47
N ALA A 321 21.58 -35.14 19.17
CA ALA A 321 21.03 -34.57 20.39
C ALA A 321 22.06 -34.49 21.51
N GLU A 322 22.87 -35.51 21.70
CA GLU A 322 24.01 -35.49 22.64
C GLU A 322 25.00 -34.39 22.30
N SER A 323 25.36 -34.27 21.03
CA SER A 323 26.26 -33.21 20.55
C SER A 323 25.67 -31.83 20.80
N ILE A 324 24.36 -31.65 20.55
CA ILE A 324 23.64 -30.41 20.79
C ILE A 324 23.62 -30.05 22.28
N ALA A 325 23.30 -31.03 23.14
CA ALA A 325 23.29 -30.85 24.60
C ALA A 325 24.68 -30.45 25.11
N GLY A 326 25.74 -31.18 24.69
CA GLY A 326 27.12 -30.87 25.06
C GLY A 326 27.56 -29.46 24.60
N GLN A 327 27.16 -29.03 23.42
CA GLN A 327 27.43 -27.65 22.94
C GLN A 327 26.63 -26.62 23.72
N LEU A 328 25.40 -26.89 24.11
CA LEU A 328 24.58 -26.01 24.91
C LEU A 328 25.18 -25.81 26.30
N ILE A 329 25.63 -26.91 26.96
CA ILE A 329 26.32 -26.84 28.25
C ILE A 329 27.58 -25.96 28.12
N LYS A 330 28.43 -26.19 27.10
CA LYS A 330 29.59 -25.34 26.84
C LYS A 330 29.22 -23.87 26.65
N ALA A 331 28.09 -23.59 25.99
CA ALA A 331 27.63 -22.21 25.82
C ALA A 331 27.22 -21.57 27.15
N VAL A 332 26.59 -22.32 28.04
CA VAL A 332 26.26 -21.90 29.41
C VAL A 332 27.53 -21.66 30.22
N ASP A 333 28.54 -22.52 30.10
CA ASP A 333 29.85 -22.38 30.77
C ASP A 333 30.63 -21.12 30.36
N THR A 334 30.30 -20.51 29.21
CA THR A 334 30.90 -19.24 28.77
C THR A 334 30.27 -17.99 29.41
N LEU A 335 29.15 -18.12 30.11
CA LEU A 335 28.51 -17.04 30.80
C LEU A 335 29.40 -16.48 31.92
N PRO A 336 29.34 -15.16 32.19
CA PRO A 336 30.11 -14.55 33.25
C PRO A 336 29.67 -15.10 34.61
N ASN A 337 30.63 -15.37 35.50
CA ASN A 337 30.37 -15.79 36.87
C ASN A 337 29.48 -14.80 37.61
N ASN A 338 28.39 -15.26 38.12
CA ASN A 338 27.47 -14.49 38.96
C ASN A 338 27.36 -15.11 40.35
N LYS A 339 27.41 -14.30 41.40
CA LYS A 339 27.25 -14.77 42.81
C LYS A 339 25.86 -15.39 43.07
N MET A 340 24.90 -15.12 42.23
CA MET A 340 23.52 -15.54 42.38
C MET A 340 23.29 -16.97 41.88
N LEU A 341 24.00 -17.40 40.83
CA LEU A 341 23.83 -18.69 40.17
C LEU A 341 25.11 -19.48 40.28
N ASP A 342 24.97 -20.73 40.71
CA ASP A 342 26.08 -21.67 40.66
C ASP A 342 26.34 -22.05 39.21
N ARG A 343 27.44 -21.57 38.64
CA ARG A 343 27.82 -21.82 37.25
C ARG A 343 27.95 -23.27 36.91
N ASP A 344 28.36 -24.08 37.89
CA ASP A 344 28.61 -25.48 37.69
C ASP A 344 27.33 -26.35 37.77
N ASP A 345 26.20 -25.76 38.20
CA ASP A 345 24.90 -26.42 38.33
C ASP A 345 23.74 -25.56 37.83
N MET A 346 23.84 -25.09 36.57
CA MET A 346 22.87 -24.17 35.96
C MET A 346 21.89 -24.86 35.01
N ILE A 347 22.19 -26.03 34.48
CA ILE A 347 21.39 -26.63 33.42
C ILE A 347 21.39 -28.14 33.49
N HIS A 348 20.20 -28.74 33.50
CA HIS A 348 20.02 -30.20 33.38
C HIS A 348 19.17 -30.50 32.15
N ILE A 349 19.64 -31.37 31.27
CA ILE A 349 18.99 -31.66 29.99
C ILE A 349 18.59 -33.13 29.94
N GLY A 350 17.29 -33.39 29.80
CA GLY A 350 16.76 -34.72 29.52
C GLY A 350 16.48 -34.89 28.04
N ILE A 351 16.97 -35.97 27.45
CA ILE A 351 16.85 -36.27 26.02
C ILE A 351 15.97 -37.50 25.84
N CYS A 352 14.93 -37.39 25.02
CA CYS A 352 14.06 -38.49 24.65
C CYS A 352 13.88 -38.53 23.13
N ALA A 353 14.17 -39.70 22.53
CA ALA A 353 13.81 -39.95 21.13
C ALA A 353 12.33 -40.31 21.04
N TRP A 354 11.68 -39.79 19.99
CA TRP A 354 10.29 -40.11 19.69
C TRP A 354 10.12 -40.64 18.26
N ARG A 355 9.03 -41.37 18.02
CA ARG A 355 8.61 -41.86 16.71
C ARG A 355 7.12 -41.68 16.53
N SER A 356 6.70 -41.64 15.27
CA SER A 356 5.28 -41.65 14.92
C SER A 356 4.52 -42.79 15.60
N GLY A 357 3.32 -42.49 16.04
CA GLY A 357 2.44 -43.46 16.74
C GLY A 357 2.56 -43.47 18.27
N GLN A 358 3.51 -42.75 18.87
CA GLN A 358 3.61 -42.60 20.32
C GLN A 358 2.62 -41.53 20.84
N ASP A 359 2.32 -41.63 22.14
CA ASP A 359 1.52 -40.60 22.81
C ASP A 359 2.38 -39.43 23.29
N THR A 360 1.83 -38.19 23.17
CA THR A 360 2.52 -36.97 23.56
C THR A 360 2.90 -36.94 25.03
N GLU A 361 1.98 -37.37 25.91
CA GLU A 361 2.20 -37.35 27.35
C GLU A 361 3.32 -38.34 27.73
N GLN A 362 3.34 -39.50 27.11
CA GLN A 362 4.39 -40.52 27.33
C GLN A 362 5.78 -40.00 26.92
N VAL A 363 5.89 -39.35 25.75
CA VAL A 363 7.17 -38.78 25.29
C VAL A 363 7.68 -37.70 26.25
N MET A 364 6.79 -36.85 26.72
CA MET A 364 7.14 -35.76 27.65
C MET A 364 7.51 -36.31 29.04
N GLU A 365 6.82 -37.34 29.54
CA GLU A 365 7.14 -38.01 30.79
C GLU A 365 8.53 -38.68 30.75
N HIS A 366 8.86 -39.30 29.61
CA HIS A 366 10.19 -39.87 29.38
C HIS A 366 11.29 -38.81 29.38
N ALA A 367 11.06 -37.68 28.69
CA ALA A 367 11.99 -36.55 28.68
C ALA A 367 12.18 -35.95 30.08
N GLU A 368 11.10 -35.81 30.85
CA GLU A 368 11.16 -35.32 32.23
C GLU A 368 11.92 -36.29 33.16
N SER A 369 11.71 -37.60 32.98
CA SER A 369 12.45 -38.64 33.73
C SER A 369 13.95 -38.54 33.44
N ALA A 370 14.33 -38.40 32.17
CA ALA A 370 15.73 -38.19 31.79
C ALA A 370 16.31 -36.90 32.41
N THR A 371 15.52 -35.81 32.46
CA THR A 371 15.95 -34.54 33.10
C THR A 371 16.21 -34.72 34.60
N ARG A 372 15.36 -35.46 35.29
CA ARG A 372 15.59 -35.80 36.70
C ARG A 372 16.88 -36.62 36.89
N ASN A 373 17.13 -37.59 36.00
CA ASN A 373 18.37 -38.37 36.02
C ASN A 373 19.60 -37.50 35.78
N ALA A 374 19.54 -36.54 34.86
CA ALA A 374 20.61 -35.56 34.67
C ALA A 374 20.88 -34.77 35.95
N GLY A 375 19.83 -34.25 36.61
CA GLY A 375 19.97 -33.54 37.88
C GLY A 375 20.58 -34.36 39.00
N LEU A 376 20.35 -35.70 39.04
CA LEU A 376 20.96 -36.59 40.03
C LEU A 376 22.45 -36.83 39.79
N GLN A 377 22.96 -36.64 38.57
CA GLN A 377 24.38 -36.72 38.25
C GLN A 377 25.20 -35.55 38.82
N GLY A 378 24.53 -34.43 39.12
CA GLY A 378 25.13 -33.17 39.60
C GLY A 378 25.87 -32.40 38.51
N GLY A 379 25.95 -31.09 38.69
CA GLY A 379 26.57 -30.19 37.74
C GLY A 379 25.77 -30.01 36.43
N ASN A 380 26.30 -29.22 35.52
CA ASN A 380 25.73 -29.08 34.17
C ASN A 380 25.79 -30.40 33.41
N SER A 381 24.66 -31.04 33.19
CA SER A 381 24.65 -32.43 32.72
C SER A 381 23.46 -32.74 31.82
N TRP A 382 23.55 -33.80 31.04
CA TRP A 382 22.44 -34.38 30.30
C TRP A 382 22.30 -35.87 30.53
N ALA A 383 21.10 -36.40 30.35
CA ALA A 383 20.82 -37.80 30.35
C ALA A 383 19.85 -38.18 29.23
N ILE A 384 19.98 -39.38 28.72
CA ILE A 384 19.09 -39.97 27.73
C ILE A 384 18.12 -40.91 28.42
N TYR A 385 16.85 -40.90 28.00
CA TYR A 385 15.85 -41.78 28.58
C TYR A 385 16.10 -43.27 28.27
N ASP A 386 16.44 -43.58 27.01
CA ASP A 386 16.68 -44.98 26.56
C ASP A 386 17.69 -44.98 25.41
N ASP A 387 18.90 -45.51 25.68
CA ASP A 387 19.99 -45.65 24.72
C ASP A 387 19.82 -46.81 23.74
N SER A 388 18.89 -47.74 24.03
CA SER A 388 18.72 -49.01 23.27
C SER A 388 17.92 -48.79 21.97
N LEU A 389 17.35 -47.62 21.74
CA LEU A 389 16.61 -47.33 20.52
C LEU A 389 17.56 -47.28 19.32
N PRO A 390 17.31 -48.08 18.24
CA PRO A 390 18.16 -48.07 17.07
C PRO A 390 18.18 -46.66 16.43
N GLU A 391 19.39 -46.18 16.15
CA GLU A 391 19.57 -44.90 15.48
C GLU A 391 18.84 -44.88 14.10
N LYS A 392 17.86 -44.02 13.98
CA LYS A 392 17.29 -43.66 12.70
C LYS A 392 17.77 -42.26 12.34
N GLY A 393 18.87 -42.15 11.66
CA GLY A 393 19.35 -40.87 11.17
C GLY A 393 20.47 -41.03 10.17
N ARG A 394 20.59 -40.03 9.34
CA ARG A 394 21.56 -39.93 8.25
C ARG A 394 22.59 -38.88 8.58
N GLY A 395 23.87 -39.23 8.64
CA GLY A 395 24.94 -38.24 8.78
C GLY A 395 25.04 -37.33 7.57
N ASN A 396 25.65 -36.16 7.72
CA ASN A 396 25.75 -35.12 6.66
C ASN A 396 26.33 -35.67 5.34
N VAL A 397 27.27 -36.62 5.39
CA VAL A 397 27.86 -37.21 4.18
C VAL A 397 26.81 -38.03 3.44
N ARG A 398 26.02 -38.85 4.15
CA ARG A 398 24.95 -39.65 3.57
C ARG A 398 23.84 -38.78 3.01
N TRP A 399 23.46 -37.72 3.73
CA TRP A 399 22.50 -36.72 3.25
C TRP A 399 22.96 -36.06 1.96
N ARG A 400 24.19 -35.58 1.92
CA ARG A 400 24.74 -34.95 0.74
C ARG A 400 24.76 -35.87 -0.47
N THR A 401 25.25 -37.11 -0.27
CA THR A 401 25.26 -38.13 -1.33
C THR A 401 23.86 -38.42 -1.84
N LEU A 402 22.90 -38.62 -0.92
CA LEU A 402 21.49 -38.89 -1.27
C LEU A 402 20.86 -37.75 -2.09
N ILE A 403 21.08 -36.49 -1.68
CA ILE A 403 20.53 -35.32 -2.35
C ILE A 403 21.22 -35.13 -3.73
N GLU A 404 22.53 -35.22 -3.84
CA GLU A 404 23.27 -35.12 -5.09
C GLU A 404 22.88 -36.27 -6.08
N GLN A 405 22.69 -37.48 -5.59
CA GLN A 405 22.17 -38.57 -6.42
C GLN A 405 20.73 -38.32 -6.88
N MET A 406 19.89 -37.81 -6.01
CA MET A 406 18.51 -37.44 -6.38
C MET A 406 18.48 -36.40 -7.46
N LEU A 407 19.27 -35.33 -7.33
CA LEU A 407 19.35 -34.26 -8.35
C LEU A 407 19.87 -34.79 -9.68
N SER A 408 20.93 -35.61 -9.69
CA SER A 408 21.51 -36.20 -10.89
C SER A 408 20.57 -37.17 -11.61
N ARG A 409 19.68 -37.85 -10.88
CA ARG A 409 18.69 -38.79 -11.43
C ARG A 409 17.40 -38.14 -11.90
N GLY A 410 17.31 -36.81 -11.94
CA GLY A 410 16.16 -36.07 -12.44
C GLY A 410 15.16 -35.64 -11.37
N GLY A 411 15.54 -35.72 -10.10
CA GLY A 411 14.77 -35.14 -8.99
C GLY A 411 13.97 -36.17 -8.16
N PRO A 412 13.28 -35.68 -7.11
CA PRO A 412 12.48 -36.52 -6.22
C PRO A 412 11.26 -37.11 -6.93
N ARG A 413 10.70 -38.19 -6.40
CA ARG A 413 9.38 -38.67 -6.87
C ARG A 413 8.30 -37.66 -6.52
N LEU A 414 7.42 -37.41 -7.49
CA LEU A 414 6.29 -36.51 -7.29
C LEU A 414 5.05 -37.30 -6.85
N TYR A 415 4.40 -36.74 -5.87
CA TYR A 415 3.08 -37.12 -5.38
C TYR A 415 2.15 -35.92 -5.57
N GLN A 416 0.86 -36.16 -5.60
CA GLN A 416 -0.15 -35.11 -5.62
C GLN A 416 -1.12 -35.25 -4.46
N LYS A 417 -1.58 -34.13 -3.93
CA LYS A 417 -2.65 -34.07 -2.93
C LYS A 417 -3.64 -32.97 -3.32
N PRO A 418 -4.94 -33.26 -3.46
CA PRO A 418 -5.90 -32.25 -3.84
C PRO A 418 -6.21 -31.29 -2.69
N ALA A 419 -6.34 -30.01 -3.01
CA ALA A 419 -6.94 -28.99 -2.15
C ALA A 419 -8.33 -28.65 -2.70
N VAL A 420 -9.35 -28.70 -1.85
CA VAL A 420 -10.75 -28.60 -2.25
C VAL A 420 -11.40 -27.34 -1.71
N THR A 421 -12.39 -26.83 -2.44
CA THR A 421 -13.25 -25.76 -1.99
C THR A 421 -14.27 -26.23 -0.97
N ARG A 422 -15.05 -25.32 -0.40
CA ARG A 422 -16.18 -25.66 0.50
C ARG A 422 -17.20 -26.58 -0.15
N GLU A 423 -17.37 -26.51 -1.47
CA GLU A 423 -18.29 -27.32 -2.27
C GLU A 423 -17.69 -28.65 -2.66
N GLY A 424 -16.47 -28.97 -2.23
CA GLY A 424 -15.77 -30.23 -2.50
C GLY A 424 -15.13 -30.30 -3.89
N GLN A 425 -15.10 -29.22 -4.66
CA GLN A 425 -14.41 -29.19 -5.97
C GLN A 425 -12.91 -29.01 -5.77
N VAL A 426 -12.10 -29.64 -6.64
CA VAL A 426 -10.65 -29.45 -6.60
C VAL A 426 -10.32 -28.04 -7.09
N HIS A 427 -9.69 -27.24 -6.22
CA HIS A 427 -9.17 -25.94 -6.57
C HIS A 427 -7.77 -26.05 -7.21
N HIS A 428 -6.91 -26.83 -6.61
CA HIS A 428 -5.57 -27.13 -7.11
C HIS A 428 -5.07 -28.46 -6.56
N ARG A 429 -4.03 -28.98 -7.20
CA ARG A 429 -3.27 -30.13 -6.68
C ARG A 429 -1.90 -29.66 -6.26
N GLU A 430 -1.56 -29.92 -5.01
CA GLU A 430 -0.21 -29.68 -4.48
C GLU A 430 0.69 -30.82 -4.91
N LEU A 431 1.84 -30.47 -5.49
CA LEU A 431 2.89 -31.43 -5.85
C LEU A 431 3.85 -31.59 -4.67
N MET A 432 3.82 -32.77 -4.09
CA MET A 432 4.67 -33.14 -2.96
C MET A 432 5.85 -33.94 -3.47
N CYS A 433 6.99 -33.75 -2.82
CA CYS A 433 8.25 -34.37 -3.23
C CYS A 433 8.73 -35.39 -2.19
N ARG A 434 9.10 -36.59 -2.63
CA ARG A 434 9.68 -37.63 -1.77
C ARG A 434 10.95 -38.16 -2.39
N ILE A 435 11.95 -38.47 -1.58
CA ILE A 435 13.16 -39.17 -1.98
C ILE A 435 13.19 -40.54 -1.35
N PHE A 436 14.04 -41.43 -1.84
CA PHE A 436 14.16 -42.78 -1.36
C PHE A 436 15.59 -43.08 -0.97
N ASP A 437 15.78 -43.58 0.24
CA ASP A 437 17.03 -44.12 0.74
C ASP A 437 16.88 -45.65 0.84
N GLY A 438 17.26 -46.37 -0.22
CA GLY A 438 16.87 -47.75 -0.39
C GLY A 438 15.35 -47.88 -0.59
N ASN A 439 14.69 -48.58 0.36
CA ASN A 439 13.23 -48.75 0.37
C ASN A 439 12.50 -47.74 1.28
N GLU A 440 13.23 -46.93 2.02
CA GLU A 440 12.67 -45.95 2.94
C GLU A 440 12.27 -44.67 2.19
N GLU A 441 11.01 -44.29 2.32
CA GLU A 441 10.54 -42.99 1.82
C GLU A 441 10.92 -41.89 2.79
N VAL A 442 11.43 -40.77 2.24
CA VAL A 442 11.83 -39.56 3.01
C VAL A 442 11.05 -38.36 2.48
N SER A 443 10.35 -37.71 3.40
CA SER A 443 9.53 -36.55 3.07
C SER A 443 10.36 -35.27 2.80
N SER A 444 9.77 -34.30 2.12
CA SER A 444 10.40 -32.99 1.90
C SER A 444 10.72 -32.27 3.20
N ALA A 445 9.90 -32.42 4.23
CA ALA A 445 10.13 -31.82 5.54
C ALA A 445 11.46 -32.28 6.18
N GLU A 446 11.89 -33.52 5.91
CA GLU A 446 13.13 -34.07 6.44
C GLU A 446 14.37 -33.67 5.63
N TYR A 447 14.33 -33.69 4.28
CA TYR A 447 15.52 -33.45 3.48
C TYR A 447 15.72 -32.00 3.04
N MET A 448 14.66 -31.16 2.99
CA MET A 448 14.78 -29.76 2.56
C MET A 448 15.71 -28.91 3.45
N PRO A 449 15.73 -29.07 4.79
CA PRO A 449 16.73 -28.40 5.61
C PRO A 449 18.17 -28.72 5.18
N MET A 450 18.42 -29.96 4.71
CA MET A 450 19.74 -30.37 4.22
C MET A 450 20.05 -29.77 2.84
N VAL A 451 19.06 -29.69 1.94
CA VAL A 451 19.18 -29.00 0.64
C VAL A 451 19.61 -27.55 0.85
N LEU A 452 18.97 -26.84 1.79
CA LEU A 452 19.32 -25.47 2.15
C LEU A 452 20.73 -25.38 2.76
N GLN A 453 21.03 -26.26 3.72
CA GLN A 453 22.36 -26.29 4.38
C GLN A 453 23.52 -26.53 3.40
N PHE A 454 23.31 -27.35 2.38
CA PHE A 454 24.32 -27.63 1.37
C PHE A 454 24.34 -26.61 0.22
N GLY A 455 23.46 -25.61 0.24
CA GLY A 455 23.38 -24.57 -0.78
C GLY A 455 22.84 -25.04 -2.14
N LEU A 456 22.10 -26.14 -2.16
CA LEU A 456 21.55 -26.79 -3.37
C LEU A 456 20.11 -26.35 -3.69
N SER A 457 19.57 -25.36 -2.99
CA SER A 457 18.20 -24.88 -3.14
C SER A 457 17.88 -24.42 -4.56
N GLU A 458 18.75 -23.63 -5.19
CA GLU A 458 18.54 -23.13 -6.54
C GLU A 458 18.47 -24.24 -7.58
N GLU A 459 19.36 -25.24 -7.48
CA GLU A 459 19.38 -26.38 -8.38
C GLU A 459 18.12 -27.25 -8.23
N TYR A 460 17.73 -27.48 -6.98
CA TYR A 460 16.51 -28.21 -6.63
C TYR A 460 15.26 -27.51 -7.19
N ASP A 461 15.09 -26.22 -6.93
CA ASP A 461 13.92 -25.48 -7.36
C ASP A 461 13.82 -25.36 -8.88
N ARG A 462 14.96 -25.17 -9.57
CA ARG A 462 15.00 -25.21 -11.04
C ARG A 462 14.52 -26.54 -11.60
N LEU A 463 14.98 -27.62 -11.00
CA LEU A 463 14.57 -28.95 -11.44
C LEU A 463 13.08 -29.19 -11.21
N GLN A 464 12.53 -28.78 -10.05
CA GLN A 464 11.10 -28.91 -9.75
C GLN A 464 10.23 -28.12 -10.73
N ILE A 465 10.56 -26.87 -10.99
CA ILE A 465 9.81 -26.01 -11.93
C ILE A 465 9.90 -26.58 -13.35
N SER A 466 11.06 -27.08 -13.76
CA SER A 466 11.24 -27.70 -15.08
C SER A 466 10.38 -28.95 -15.27
N ARG A 467 10.13 -29.70 -14.19
CA ARG A 467 9.25 -30.89 -14.18
C ARG A 467 7.76 -30.55 -14.12
N LEU A 468 7.41 -29.41 -13.50
CA LEU A 468 6.03 -28.92 -13.44
C LEU A 468 5.48 -28.56 -14.83
N ILE A 469 6.28 -27.91 -15.67
CA ILE A 469 5.84 -27.38 -16.96
C ILE A 469 5.24 -28.44 -17.88
N PRO A 470 5.84 -29.61 -18.11
CA PRO A 470 5.23 -30.67 -18.90
C PRO A 470 3.89 -31.16 -18.36
N LEU A 471 3.73 -31.20 -17.02
CA LEU A 471 2.49 -31.64 -16.38
C LEU A 471 1.30 -30.75 -16.72
N LEU A 472 1.50 -29.45 -16.93
CA LEU A 472 0.46 -28.52 -17.35
C LEU A 472 -0.14 -28.88 -18.72
N ARG A 473 0.59 -29.61 -19.57
CA ARG A 473 0.09 -30.12 -20.84
C ARG A 473 -0.71 -31.41 -20.69
N TYR A 474 -0.25 -32.29 -19.81
CA TYR A 474 -0.95 -33.54 -19.52
C TYR A 474 -2.24 -33.31 -18.71
N TRP A 475 -2.27 -32.24 -17.88
CA TRP A 475 -3.39 -31.87 -17.02
C TRP A 475 -3.93 -30.47 -17.38
N PRO A 476 -4.68 -30.34 -18.49
CA PRO A 476 -5.03 -29.04 -19.05
C PRO A 476 -6.01 -28.23 -18.19
N GLU A 477 -6.85 -28.91 -17.38
CA GLU A 477 -7.87 -28.27 -16.53
C GLU A 477 -7.40 -28.05 -15.08
N GLU A 478 -6.27 -28.63 -14.69
CA GLU A 478 -5.82 -28.60 -13.29
C GLU A 478 -4.92 -27.41 -13.01
N ASN A 479 -5.08 -26.84 -11.81
CA ASN A 479 -4.12 -25.94 -11.23
C ASN A 479 -3.10 -26.74 -10.41
N LEU A 480 -1.83 -26.43 -10.55
CA LEU A 480 -0.75 -27.14 -9.88
C LEU A 480 0.01 -26.20 -8.93
N ALA A 481 0.14 -26.60 -7.70
CA ALA A 481 0.91 -25.89 -6.68
C ALA A 481 2.23 -26.60 -6.41
N ILE A 482 3.31 -25.85 -6.29
CA ILE A 482 4.64 -26.34 -6.02
C ILE A 482 5.38 -25.44 -5.04
N GLN A 483 6.02 -26.03 -4.06
CA GLN A 483 6.83 -25.30 -3.10
C GLN A 483 8.15 -24.86 -3.74
N VAL A 484 8.53 -23.58 -3.53
CA VAL A 484 9.80 -22.98 -3.95
C VAL A 484 10.43 -22.29 -2.75
N THR A 485 11.75 -22.41 -2.62
CA THR A 485 12.44 -21.78 -1.50
C THR A 485 12.57 -20.27 -1.69
N VAL A 486 12.37 -19.54 -0.61
CA VAL A 486 12.56 -18.07 -0.60
C VAL A 486 14.00 -17.72 -0.91
N GLU A 487 14.96 -18.54 -0.43
CA GLU A 487 16.38 -18.38 -0.71
C GLU A 487 16.69 -18.35 -2.21
N SER A 488 16.07 -19.21 -3.00
CA SER A 488 16.20 -19.20 -4.47
C SER A 488 15.52 -17.96 -5.09
N LEU A 489 14.30 -17.66 -4.66
CA LEU A 489 13.49 -16.57 -5.24
C LEU A 489 14.12 -15.19 -5.07
N ILE A 490 14.83 -14.94 -3.97
CA ILE A 490 15.49 -13.65 -3.73
C ILE A 490 16.79 -13.48 -4.53
N ARG A 491 17.32 -14.53 -5.20
CA ARG A 491 18.54 -14.48 -6.01
C ARG A 491 18.24 -13.94 -7.42
N PRO A 492 18.90 -12.86 -7.87
CA PRO A 492 18.63 -12.26 -9.18
C PRO A 492 18.87 -13.21 -10.37
N ARG A 493 19.80 -14.16 -10.21
CA ARG A 493 20.09 -15.19 -11.23
C ARG A 493 18.92 -16.15 -11.40
N PHE A 494 18.32 -16.58 -10.30
CA PHE A 494 17.15 -17.45 -10.31
C PHE A 494 15.91 -16.71 -10.87
N GLN A 495 15.70 -15.45 -10.51
CA GLN A 495 14.59 -14.63 -10.99
C GLN A 495 14.62 -14.48 -12.51
N ARG A 496 15.79 -14.22 -13.09
CA ARG A 496 15.96 -14.13 -14.54
C ARG A 496 15.62 -15.47 -15.21
N TRP A 497 16.20 -16.56 -14.72
CA TRP A 497 15.91 -17.89 -15.22
C TRP A 497 14.41 -18.24 -15.10
N LEU A 498 13.79 -17.96 -13.97
CA LEU A 498 12.35 -18.23 -13.73
C LEU A 498 11.48 -17.44 -14.72
N ARG A 499 11.76 -16.13 -14.89
CA ARG A 499 11.06 -15.30 -15.87
C ARG A 499 11.18 -15.89 -17.27
N ASP A 500 12.40 -16.21 -17.71
CA ASP A 500 12.65 -16.69 -19.07
C ASP A 500 12.00 -18.05 -19.30
N THR A 501 12.00 -18.92 -18.30
CA THR A 501 11.32 -20.22 -18.32
C THR A 501 9.80 -20.07 -18.39
N LEU A 502 9.22 -19.21 -17.57
CA LEU A 502 7.77 -18.94 -17.57
C LEU A 502 7.31 -18.27 -18.87
N MET A 503 8.13 -17.41 -19.47
CA MET A 503 7.80 -16.77 -20.75
C MET A 503 7.72 -17.77 -21.92
N GLN A 504 8.31 -18.95 -21.81
CA GLN A 504 8.17 -20.05 -22.78
C GLN A 504 6.81 -20.77 -22.65
N CYS A 505 6.09 -20.57 -21.55
CA CYS A 505 4.77 -21.13 -21.35
C CYS A 505 3.68 -20.19 -21.88
N GLU A 506 2.57 -20.75 -22.36
CA GLU A 506 1.39 -19.96 -22.71
C GLU A 506 0.80 -19.26 -21.48
N LYS A 507 0.14 -18.11 -21.68
CA LYS A 507 -0.51 -17.36 -20.60
C LYS A 507 -1.54 -18.19 -19.84
N SER A 508 -2.28 -19.06 -20.55
CA SER A 508 -3.25 -20.01 -19.99
C SER A 508 -2.60 -21.00 -19.03
N GLN A 509 -1.41 -21.51 -19.37
CA GLN A 509 -0.64 -22.42 -18.52
C GLN A 509 -0.08 -21.73 -17.31
N ARG A 510 0.51 -20.52 -17.46
CA ARG A 510 1.06 -19.75 -16.35
C ARG A 510 0.04 -19.45 -15.26
N LYS A 511 -1.21 -19.16 -15.64
CA LYS A 511 -2.31 -18.92 -14.69
C LYS A 511 -2.68 -20.13 -13.81
N ARG A 512 -2.28 -21.33 -14.24
CA ARG A 512 -2.53 -22.58 -13.51
C ARG A 512 -1.40 -22.98 -12.58
N ILE A 513 -0.30 -22.22 -12.56
CA ILE A 513 0.83 -22.43 -11.66
C ILE A 513 0.59 -21.64 -10.37
N ILE A 514 0.77 -22.30 -9.24
CA ILE A 514 0.78 -21.69 -7.89
C ILE A 514 2.15 -21.98 -7.27
N ILE A 515 2.88 -20.93 -6.93
CA ILE A 515 4.14 -21.04 -6.18
C ILE A 515 3.83 -20.92 -4.70
N GLU A 516 4.23 -21.90 -3.92
CA GLU A 516 4.06 -21.94 -2.47
C GLU A 516 5.33 -21.55 -1.73
N LEU A 517 5.19 -20.67 -0.74
CA LEU A 517 6.26 -20.16 0.11
C LEU A 517 5.96 -20.44 1.58
N ALA A 518 6.95 -20.79 2.38
CA ALA A 518 6.76 -20.96 3.82
C ALA A 518 6.59 -19.61 4.52
N GLU A 519 5.60 -19.48 5.42
CA GLU A 519 5.30 -18.23 6.14
C GLU A 519 6.51 -17.69 6.91
N ALA A 520 7.27 -18.56 7.55
CA ALA A 520 8.46 -18.19 8.32
C ALA A 520 9.48 -17.42 7.47
N ASP A 521 9.72 -17.89 6.25
CA ASP A 521 10.69 -17.29 5.33
C ASP A 521 10.12 -16.00 4.70
N VAL A 522 8.82 -15.98 4.40
CA VAL A 522 8.12 -14.78 3.91
C VAL A 522 8.23 -13.64 4.92
N GLY A 523 7.96 -13.90 6.19
CA GLY A 523 8.03 -12.91 7.26
C GLY A 523 9.41 -12.29 7.44
N GLN A 524 10.47 -13.08 7.23
CA GLN A 524 11.85 -12.60 7.34
C GLN A 524 12.32 -11.79 6.13
N HIS A 525 11.70 -11.97 4.96
CA HIS A 525 12.20 -11.43 3.69
C HIS A 525 11.18 -10.58 2.92
N ILE A 526 10.18 -9.99 3.59
CA ILE A 526 9.06 -9.26 2.98
C ILE A 526 9.55 -8.24 1.93
N SER A 527 10.48 -7.37 2.30
CA SER A 527 10.98 -6.30 1.42
C SER A 527 11.69 -6.82 0.16
N ARG A 528 12.36 -7.98 0.26
CA ARG A 528 13.04 -8.63 -0.87
C ARG A 528 12.07 -9.40 -1.74
N LEU A 529 11.02 -9.99 -1.16
CA LEU A 529 10.02 -10.79 -1.86
C LEU A 529 8.98 -9.93 -2.60
N GLN A 530 8.62 -8.77 -2.09
CA GLN A 530 7.59 -7.93 -2.68
C GLN A 530 7.80 -7.65 -4.19
N PRO A 531 9.00 -7.22 -4.67
CA PRO A 531 9.22 -7.02 -6.11
C PRO A 531 9.15 -8.32 -6.90
N VAL A 532 9.61 -9.45 -6.31
CA VAL A 532 9.60 -10.76 -6.97
C VAL A 532 8.17 -11.28 -7.13
N ILE A 533 7.35 -11.17 -6.09
CA ILE A 533 5.93 -11.57 -6.13
C ILE A 533 5.17 -10.71 -7.16
N ARG A 534 5.44 -9.41 -7.23
CA ARG A 534 4.86 -8.54 -8.28
C ARG A 534 5.24 -9.02 -9.68
N LEU A 535 6.50 -9.39 -9.90
CA LEU A 535 6.98 -9.93 -11.17
C LEU A 535 6.26 -11.23 -11.52
N VAL A 536 6.19 -12.18 -10.59
CA VAL A 536 5.55 -13.49 -10.76
C VAL A 536 4.06 -13.33 -11.07
N ASN A 537 3.36 -12.47 -10.33
CA ASN A 537 1.94 -12.15 -10.56
C ASN A 537 1.72 -11.46 -11.93
N ALA A 538 2.62 -10.55 -12.35
CA ALA A 538 2.55 -9.90 -13.66
C ALA A 538 2.71 -10.90 -14.82
N LEU A 539 3.47 -11.99 -14.61
CA LEU A 539 3.58 -13.10 -15.55
C LEU A 539 2.33 -14.00 -15.58
N GLY A 540 1.41 -13.81 -14.63
CA GLY A 540 0.17 -14.57 -14.50
C GLY A 540 0.27 -15.79 -13.58
N VAL A 541 1.39 -16.03 -12.92
CA VAL A 541 1.58 -17.08 -11.92
C VAL A 541 1.02 -16.61 -10.58
N ARG A 542 0.38 -17.51 -9.85
CA ARG A 542 -0.25 -17.25 -8.56
C ARG A 542 0.70 -17.63 -7.42
N VAL A 543 0.54 -16.98 -6.27
CA VAL A 543 1.38 -17.23 -5.10
C VAL A 543 0.51 -17.66 -3.93
N ALA A 544 0.97 -18.68 -3.21
CA ALA A 544 0.39 -19.15 -1.96
C ALA A 544 1.45 -19.08 -0.84
N VAL A 545 1.01 -18.85 0.38
CA VAL A 545 1.86 -18.98 1.58
C VAL A 545 1.35 -20.15 2.40
N ASN A 546 2.22 -21.11 2.67
CA ASN A 546 1.90 -22.31 3.42
C ASN A 546 2.46 -22.25 4.86
N GLN A 547 2.06 -23.22 5.69
CA GLN A 547 2.47 -23.35 7.09
C GLN A 547 2.14 -22.13 7.96
N ALA A 548 1.09 -21.39 7.62
CA ALA A 548 0.67 -20.22 8.38
C ALA A 548 0.26 -20.57 9.80
N GLY A 549 0.81 -19.82 10.76
CA GLY A 549 0.58 -20.03 12.19
C GLY A 549 1.51 -21.10 12.82
N LEU A 550 2.47 -21.66 12.07
CA LEU A 550 3.57 -22.45 12.65
C LEU A 550 4.54 -21.54 13.40
N THR A 551 4.75 -20.34 12.91
CA THR A 551 5.62 -19.35 13.50
C THR A 551 4.84 -18.07 13.84
N LEU A 552 5.36 -17.31 14.81
CA LEU A 552 4.72 -16.10 15.29
C LEU A 552 5.13 -14.87 14.46
N VAL A 553 4.98 -15.00 13.16
CA VAL A 553 5.24 -13.91 12.22
C VAL A 553 4.07 -12.93 12.21
N SER A 554 4.36 -11.64 12.08
CA SER A 554 3.31 -10.62 11.93
C SER A 554 2.47 -10.88 10.66
N THR A 555 1.16 -10.69 10.73
CA THR A 555 0.24 -10.79 9.58
C THR A 555 0.30 -9.60 8.63
N SER A 556 1.14 -8.60 8.88
CA SER A 556 1.27 -7.41 8.03
C SER A 556 1.57 -7.74 6.58
N TRP A 557 2.36 -8.79 6.33
CA TRP A 557 2.72 -9.24 4.99
C TRP A 557 1.51 -9.62 4.12
N ILE A 558 0.39 -10.08 4.72
CA ILE A 558 -0.84 -10.45 3.98
C ILE A 558 -1.38 -9.26 3.17
N LYS A 559 -1.26 -8.05 3.71
CA LYS A 559 -1.71 -6.81 3.04
C LYS A 559 -0.64 -6.19 2.15
N GLU A 560 0.63 -6.51 2.39
CA GLU A 560 1.77 -5.97 1.63
C GLU A 560 2.06 -6.79 0.37
N LEU A 561 1.80 -8.10 0.43
CA LEU A 561 2.04 -9.04 -0.65
C LEU A 561 0.71 -9.45 -1.31
N ASN A 562 0.67 -9.46 -2.62
CA ASN A 562 -0.49 -9.97 -3.36
C ASN A 562 -0.41 -11.49 -3.47
N VAL A 563 -0.98 -12.18 -2.48
CA VAL A 563 -1.00 -13.63 -2.34
C VAL A 563 -2.44 -14.14 -2.52
N GLU A 564 -2.64 -15.20 -3.27
CA GLU A 564 -3.97 -15.79 -3.51
C GLU A 564 -4.43 -16.68 -2.37
N LEU A 565 -3.53 -17.50 -1.83
CA LEU A 565 -3.85 -18.51 -0.81
C LEU A 565 -2.97 -18.36 0.43
N LEU A 566 -3.60 -18.49 1.58
CA LEU A 566 -2.97 -18.70 2.88
C LEU A 566 -3.33 -20.11 3.38
N LYS A 567 -2.36 -21.01 3.45
CA LYS A 567 -2.56 -22.39 3.94
C LYS A 567 -2.17 -22.49 5.41
N LEU A 568 -3.14 -22.81 6.25
CA LEU A 568 -2.95 -22.99 7.70
C LEU A 568 -2.10 -24.23 7.98
N HIS A 569 -1.21 -24.14 8.97
CA HIS A 569 -0.42 -25.27 9.44
C HIS A 569 -1.31 -26.36 10.06
N PRO A 570 -1.04 -27.66 9.84
CA PRO A 570 -1.83 -28.76 10.40
C PRO A 570 -2.00 -28.72 11.92
N GLY A 571 -1.02 -28.20 12.66
CA GLY A 571 -1.10 -28.02 14.11
C GLY A 571 -2.21 -27.08 14.58
N LEU A 572 -2.64 -26.12 13.76
CA LEU A 572 -3.81 -25.26 14.05
C LEU A 572 -5.12 -25.97 13.77
N VAL A 573 -5.12 -26.87 12.80
CA VAL A 573 -6.31 -27.56 12.31
C VAL A 573 -6.67 -28.75 13.20
N ARG A 574 -5.67 -29.39 13.78
CA ARG A 574 -5.80 -30.59 14.60
C ARG A 574 -6.70 -30.36 15.81
N ASN A 575 -7.78 -31.17 15.92
CA ASN A 575 -8.76 -31.13 17.01
C ASN A 575 -9.30 -29.70 17.26
N ILE A 576 -9.43 -28.89 16.23
CA ILE A 576 -9.82 -27.47 16.33
C ILE A 576 -11.20 -27.32 17.00
N GLU A 577 -12.08 -28.31 16.86
CA GLU A 577 -13.40 -28.33 17.51
C GLU A 577 -13.33 -28.32 19.03
N LYS A 578 -12.22 -28.76 19.61
CA LYS A 578 -11.97 -28.83 21.06
C LYS A 578 -11.03 -27.73 21.58
N ARG A 579 -10.42 -26.94 20.67
CA ARG A 579 -9.32 -25.98 21.00
C ARG A 579 -9.74 -24.56 20.68
N THR A 580 -10.27 -23.87 21.68
CA THR A 580 -10.75 -22.49 21.55
C THR A 580 -9.63 -21.53 21.12
N GLU A 581 -8.40 -21.73 21.62
CA GLU A 581 -7.21 -20.96 21.26
C GLU A 581 -6.87 -21.05 19.77
N ASN A 582 -6.93 -22.26 19.21
CA ASN A 582 -6.71 -22.46 17.76
C ASN A 582 -7.84 -21.84 16.94
N GLN A 583 -9.09 -21.95 17.42
CA GLN A 583 -10.24 -21.31 16.75
C GLN A 583 -10.07 -19.79 16.68
N LEU A 584 -9.62 -19.16 17.78
CA LEU A 584 -9.36 -17.72 17.82
C LEU A 584 -8.22 -17.32 16.88
N LEU A 585 -7.13 -18.10 16.85
CA LEU A 585 -6.00 -17.82 15.97
C LEU A 585 -6.39 -17.99 14.50
N VAL A 586 -7.13 -19.04 14.14
CA VAL A 586 -7.65 -19.23 12.77
C VAL A 586 -8.57 -18.08 12.37
N GLN A 587 -9.47 -17.66 13.25
CA GLN A 587 -10.37 -16.54 13.01
C GLN A 587 -9.58 -15.24 12.79
N SER A 588 -8.56 -14.97 13.61
CA SER A 588 -7.66 -13.81 13.45
C SER A 588 -6.95 -13.81 12.08
N LEU A 589 -6.47 -14.98 11.62
CA LEU A 589 -5.84 -15.11 10.30
C LEU A 589 -6.86 -14.88 9.16
N VAL A 590 -8.08 -15.39 9.29
CA VAL A 590 -9.17 -15.16 8.32
C VAL A 590 -9.53 -13.67 8.27
N GLU A 591 -9.65 -13.01 9.42
CA GLU A 591 -9.92 -11.57 9.50
C GLU A 591 -8.77 -10.73 8.92
N ALA A 592 -7.50 -11.14 9.12
CA ALA A 592 -6.36 -10.48 8.52
C ALA A 592 -6.38 -10.52 6.98
N CYS A 593 -6.95 -11.57 6.40
CA CYS A 593 -7.18 -11.71 4.97
C CYS A 593 -8.41 -10.91 4.47
N SER A 594 -9.28 -10.46 5.36
CA SER A 594 -10.49 -9.71 5.01
C SER A 594 -10.13 -8.41 4.28
N GLY A 595 -10.83 -8.13 3.18
CA GLY A 595 -10.54 -6.98 2.32
C GLY A 595 -9.33 -7.16 1.38
N THR A 596 -8.75 -8.37 1.33
CA THR A 596 -7.74 -8.77 0.34
C THR A 596 -8.32 -9.83 -0.59
N SER A 597 -7.58 -10.21 -1.64
CA SER A 597 -7.93 -11.34 -2.52
C SER A 597 -7.52 -12.70 -1.95
N THR A 598 -6.87 -12.73 -0.78
CA THR A 598 -6.30 -13.94 -0.18
C THR A 598 -7.40 -14.81 0.41
N GLN A 599 -7.43 -16.07 0.00
CA GLN A 599 -8.32 -17.10 0.52
C GLN A 599 -7.58 -17.96 1.55
N VAL A 600 -8.26 -18.38 2.62
CA VAL A 600 -7.67 -19.21 3.68
C VAL A 600 -8.04 -20.67 3.48
N TYR A 601 -7.02 -21.53 3.38
CA TYR A 601 -7.14 -22.98 3.24
C TYR A 601 -6.57 -23.68 4.45
N ALA A 602 -7.26 -24.70 4.96
CA ALA A 602 -6.76 -25.54 6.05
C ALA A 602 -6.00 -26.74 5.51
N THR A 603 -4.81 -27.05 6.05
CA THR A 603 -4.08 -28.27 5.70
C THR A 603 -4.13 -29.28 6.84
N GLY A 604 -4.07 -30.57 6.50
CA GLY A 604 -4.09 -31.64 7.49
C GLY A 604 -5.46 -31.94 8.10
N VAL A 605 -6.56 -31.60 7.42
CA VAL A 605 -7.92 -31.94 7.87
C VAL A 605 -8.12 -33.45 7.86
N ARG A 606 -8.61 -34.03 8.99
CA ARG A 606 -8.75 -35.48 9.17
C ARG A 606 -10.18 -35.92 9.44
N SER A 607 -10.99 -35.04 10.00
CA SER A 607 -12.35 -35.36 10.40
C SER A 607 -13.36 -34.34 9.90
N ARG A 608 -14.61 -34.79 9.84
CA ARG A 608 -15.74 -33.92 9.49
C ARG A 608 -15.95 -32.82 10.53
N SER A 609 -15.70 -33.11 11.81
CA SER A 609 -15.84 -32.13 12.90
C SER A 609 -14.83 -31.00 12.78
N GLU A 610 -13.55 -31.33 12.48
CA GLU A 610 -12.53 -30.31 12.18
C GLU A 610 -12.98 -29.44 10.99
N TRP A 611 -13.42 -30.07 9.89
CA TRP A 611 -13.82 -29.35 8.68
C TRP A 611 -15.00 -28.40 8.92
N GLN A 612 -16.04 -28.85 9.63
CA GLN A 612 -17.20 -28.01 9.95
C GLN A 612 -16.82 -26.81 10.82
N THR A 613 -15.97 -27.02 11.81
CA THR A 613 -15.49 -25.93 12.68
C THR A 613 -14.68 -24.91 11.88
N LEU A 614 -13.80 -25.36 10.96
CA LEU A 614 -13.02 -24.49 10.09
C LEU A 614 -13.91 -23.63 9.18
N ILE A 615 -14.92 -24.23 8.57
CA ILE A 615 -15.92 -23.48 7.75
C ILE A 615 -16.61 -22.42 8.58
N GLN A 616 -17.05 -22.73 9.82
CA GLN A 616 -17.68 -21.77 10.72
C GLN A 616 -16.75 -20.62 11.09
N ARG A 617 -15.43 -20.83 11.11
CA ARG A 617 -14.41 -19.80 11.36
C ARG A 617 -13.99 -19.04 10.10
N GLY A 618 -14.63 -19.28 8.95
CA GLY A 618 -14.43 -18.51 7.73
C GLY A 618 -13.40 -19.08 6.75
N VAL A 619 -12.86 -20.28 7.00
CA VAL A 619 -11.95 -20.98 6.07
C VAL A 619 -12.67 -21.30 4.77
N THR A 620 -12.02 -21.10 3.63
CA THR A 620 -12.63 -21.17 2.29
C THR A 620 -12.36 -22.48 1.56
N GLY A 621 -11.34 -23.24 1.98
CA GLY A 621 -11.01 -24.53 1.38
C GLY A 621 -10.16 -25.37 2.32
N GLY A 622 -9.91 -26.62 1.95
CA GLY A 622 -9.18 -27.56 2.78
C GLY A 622 -8.41 -28.61 2.00
N GLN A 623 -7.43 -29.21 2.69
CA GLN A 623 -6.60 -30.30 2.22
C GLN A 623 -6.32 -31.23 3.40
N GLY A 624 -6.35 -32.52 3.17
CA GLY A 624 -6.08 -33.50 4.22
C GLY A 624 -6.67 -34.86 3.90
N ASP A 625 -6.38 -35.85 4.75
CA ASP A 625 -6.82 -37.23 4.55
C ASP A 625 -8.34 -37.42 4.69
N PHE A 626 -9.03 -36.44 5.28
CA PHE A 626 -10.49 -36.37 5.25
C PHE A 626 -11.03 -36.33 3.81
N PHE A 627 -10.35 -35.65 2.89
CA PHE A 627 -10.73 -35.57 1.49
C PHE A 627 -10.02 -36.65 0.65
N ALA A 628 -8.69 -36.64 0.67
CA ALA A 628 -7.85 -37.63 0.00
C ALA A 628 -6.44 -37.65 0.59
N SER A 629 -5.84 -38.82 0.67
CA SER A 629 -4.42 -38.98 0.98
C SER A 629 -3.55 -38.63 -0.22
N SER A 630 -2.27 -38.36 0.01
CA SER A 630 -1.29 -38.15 -1.06
C SER A 630 -1.12 -39.40 -1.92
N GLN A 631 -1.06 -39.25 -3.24
CA GLN A 631 -0.92 -40.34 -4.19
C GLN A 631 0.26 -40.09 -5.12
N PRO A 632 0.99 -41.14 -5.56
CA PRO A 632 2.00 -40.99 -6.60
C PRO A 632 1.44 -40.29 -7.84
N LEU A 633 2.24 -39.40 -8.43
CA LEU A 633 1.83 -38.66 -9.61
C LEU A 633 1.74 -39.60 -10.83
N ASP A 634 0.59 -39.62 -11.47
CA ASP A 634 0.35 -40.27 -12.75
C ASP A 634 0.10 -39.19 -13.82
N THR A 635 0.58 -39.38 -15.02
CA THR A 635 0.33 -38.49 -16.17
C THR A 635 -1.15 -38.44 -16.56
N ASN A 636 -1.91 -39.52 -16.26
CA ASN A 636 -3.34 -39.59 -16.51
C ASN A 636 -4.14 -39.02 -15.34
N VAL A 637 -4.49 -37.73 -15.42
CA VAL A 637 -5.28 -37.03 -14.38
C VAL A 637 -6.67 -37.65 -14.15
N LYS A 638 -7.23 -38.34 -15.12
CA LYS A 638 -8.56 -39.00 -14.99
C LYS A 638 -8.61 -40.10 -13.93
N LYS A 639 -7.46 -40.57 -13.48
CA LYS A 639 -7.38 -41.49 -12.32
C LYS A 639 -7.74 -40.86 -10.99
N TYR A 640 -7.77 -39.52 -10.89
CA TYR A 640 -8.05 -38.79 -9.66
C TYR A 640 -9.42 -38.15 -9.70
N SER A 641 -10.12 -38.18 -8.58
CA SER A 641 -11.43 -37.54 -8.45
C SER A 641 -11.32 -36.02 -8.59
N GLN A 642 -12.31 -35.41 -9.25
CA GLN A 642 -12.44 -33.96 -9.36
C GLN A 642 -13.33 -33.34 -8.27
N ARG A 643 -14.02 -34.20 -7.52
CA ARG A 643 -14.88 -33.78 -6.44
C ARG A 643 -14.81 -34.75 -5.28
N TYR A 644 -14.79 -34.20 -4.07
CA TYR A 644 -14.73 -34.95 -2.83
C TYR A 644 -15.93 -34.63 -1.94
N SER A 645 -16.35 -35.58 -1.11
CA SER A 645 -17.39 -35.35 -0.11
C SER A 645 -16.87 -34.41 0.97
N VAL A 646 -17.66 -33.41 1.36
CA VAL A 646 -17.35 -32.37 2.35
C VAL A 646 -18.32 -32.36 3.51
#